data_6d96a37b64278e38dd327e081b925fe3
#
_entry.id   6d96a37b64278e38dd327e081b925fe3
#
_cell.length_a   1.000
_cell.length_b   1.000
_cell.length_c   1.000
_cell.angle_alpha   90.00
_cell.angle_beta   90.00
_cell.angle_gamma   90.00
#
_symmetry.space_group_name_H-M   'P 1'
#
loop_
_entity.id
_entity.type
_entity.pdbx_description
1 polymer ?
#
loop_
_entity_poly.entity_id
_entity_poly.type
_entity_poly.pdbx_seq_one_letter_code
_entity_poly.pdbx_strand_id
1 'polypeptide(L)'
;MNEKKKSPLIVRLLKGFLIFLCVILVFLFGWIGFSALDRMSPLEVIPSDYSVFVHTDSLWDAVSPIIDLKAADVLLADPLLSNYRAPFMEFRSSALRDNKYVRFAASRSVYAAFYAAKGTSSYIALIDMSFLSSLTRLAPLVAPHLNINNLEYVNDYDFPYFKYAAEKNAAYYIAQKRNLLVVSDSLAALSRAILDDNAHAYKKEEKAILLQKTNDPIRIIANGKRLAEQFVVGNDVAEAVSSLLDETSLSVVSFGITDADITVKAEFPFAISDESTSPLAPLLTKNSKMPALLSQLGESVQYYTLLNAGQFTELKDALFPLLQKTSDIERTWQRANAWCKRLFSVSLDDIVFSWTGSECAVLGIEGNTDPVFVLQIRDARQREKIFDSIFSSFAIENNTNLIIGGVRLPRIDMPLLLRELLASFGVDLPRPYYFVQGDYIYFSESPQNLSTVYNDLKERKMLARNENWKTVSGNQSAEATMSVYYDLKRSVPFFIRNGTLLADVLKLYTVGRCDFRLKNSVLTCQLHAVASSASDMRLVPGFPIAIEGTTDFLLHAEAGKNPGAVFWLENGKKIRSLELSSMKKTELGFTEIASIVPAAEKCREGGVLWAVGANGAVHLLNRALENVGNFPILTGAAPSARPAAFGKTLLIPSRGSVIIVVKDDGTYDEVRFPDDGEILSAPSLSGDTAAVYEKSFAGSIYLMKNQKIINVSEPMEIEGIGFDSPALLQTGGFLYTAFITQSGRFYLFKDGKLEDGFPIETNGVFYTNVVSCGSFFFALSEDADVYRFALDGTFTTVKIPGASSARQGKIASVRSASGDAVYVCADENVLYGFMQSLELVPGFPVAGRGVPVIADVNGDKKDECIVLSFDKNLYAWDIR
;
A
#
# COMPACT_ATOMS: atom_id res chain seq x y z
N MET A 1 14.46 77.82 -57.48
CA MET A 1 13.97 77.97 -56.04
C MET A 1 13.20 76.75 -55.66
N ASN A 2 13.79 75.81 -54.94
CA ASN A 2 13.13 74.62 -54.44
C ASN A 2 12.61 74.89 -53.01
N GLU A 3 11.31 75.10 -52.86
CA GLU A 3 10.64 75.20 -51.61
C GLU A 3 10.59 73.78 -50.94
N LYS A 4 11.41 73.57 -49.91
CA LYS A 4 11.29 72.42 -49.00
C LYS A 4 10.00 72.54 -48.25
N LYS A 5 8.94 71.77 -48.67
CA LYS A 5 7.73 71.57 -47.89
C LYS A 5 8.11 71.02 -46.51
N LYS A 6 7.96 71.83 -45.46
CA LYS A 6 8.08 71.37 -44.06
C LYS A 6 7.01 70.34 -43.78
N SER A 7 7.46 69.12 -43.56
CA SER A 7 6.51 68.03 -43.13
C SER A 7 5.73 68.48 -41.90
N PRO A 8 4.37 68.19 -41.80
CA PRO A 8 3.57 68.61 -40.70
C PRO A 8 4.13 68.06 -39.41
N LEU A 9 3.97 68.77 -38.28
CA LEU A 9 4.50 68.46 -36.94
C LEU A 9 4.23 67.04 -36.52
N ILE A 10 3.03 66.53 -36.87
CA ILE A 10 2.54 65.11 -36.59
C ILE A 10 3.44 64.08 -37.26
N VAL A 11 3.89 64.33 -38.48
CA VAL A 11 4.81 63.41 -39.25
C VAL A 11 6.20 63.39 -38.63
N ARG A 12 6.67 64.50 -38.04
CA ARG A 12 7.95 64.51 -37.29
C ARG A 12 7.85 63.82 -35.98
N LEU A 13 6.71 63.93 -35.22
CA LEU A 13 6.45 63.26 -34.02
C LEU A 13 6.29 61.73 -34.23
N LEU A 14 5.59 61.37 -35.37
CA LEU A 14 5.42 59.96 -35.72
C LEU A 14 6.76 59.28 -36.08
N LYS A 15 7.59 60.00 -36.86
CA LYS A 15 8.95 59.52 -37.15
C LYS A 15 9.83 59.41 -35.89
N GLY A 16 9.77 60.39 -34.99
CA GLY A 16 10.48 60.37 -33.73
C GLY A 16 10.03 59.18 -32.85
N PHE A 17 8.71 58.96 -32.77
CA PHE A 17 8.14 57.79 -32.07
C PHE A 17 8.57 56.45 -32.70
N LEU A 18 8.55 56.36 -34.05
CA LEU A 18 8.98 55.17 -34.78
C LEU A 18 10.48 54.88 -34.57
N ILE A 19 11.32 55.93 -34.59
CA ILE A 19 12.78 55.76 -34.29
C ILE A 19 12.97 55.33 -32.83
N PHE A 20 12.23 55.93 -31.89
CA PHE A 20 12.28 55.57 -30.50
C PHE A 20 11.82 54.10 -30.29
N LEU A 21 10.76 53.67 -30.96
CA LEU A 21 10.30 52.27 -30.95
C LEU A 21 11.33 51.30 -31.51
N CYS A 22 11.99 51.67 -32.67
CA CYS A 22 13.07 50.91 -33.26
C CYS A 22 14.26 50.77 -32.31
N VAL A 23 14.64 51.84 -31.62
CA VAL A 23 15.73 51.83 -30.61
C VAL A 23 15.38 50.90 -29.47
N ILE A 24 14.13 50.98 -28.93
CA ILE A 24 13.67 50.06 -27.91
C ILE A 24 13.70 48.60 -28.41
N LEU A 25 13.24 48.32 -29.62
CA LEU A 25 13.29 46.98 -30.20
C LEU A 25 14.73 46.47 -30.36
N VAL A 26 15.65 47.29 -30.79
CA VAL A 26 17.09 46.93 -30.90
C VAL A 26 17.68 46.62 -29.54
N PHE A 27 17.37 47.44 -28.53
CA PHE A 27 17.78 47.16 -27.14
C PHE A 27 17.14 45.86 -26.59
N LEU A 28 15.85 45.64 -26.88
CA LEU A 28 15.15 44.46 -26.46
C LEU A 28 15.72 43.18 -27.12
N PHE A 29 15.94 43.22 -28.43
CA PHE A 29 16.56 42.09 -29.15
C PHE A 29 18.03 41.89 -28.73
N GLY A 30 18.78 42.97 -28.48
CA GLY A 30 20.12 42.89 -27.92
C GLY A 30 20.14 42.25 -26.53
N TRP A 31 19.22 42.66 -25.67
CA TRP A 31 19.04 42.06 -24.32
C TRP A 31 18.66 40.60 -24.37
N ILE A 32 17.71 40.23 -25.23
CA ILE A 32 17.30 38.83 -25.44
C ILE A 32 18.46 38.02 -26.00
N GLY A 33 19.17 38.53 -26.99
CA GLY A 33 20.32 37.89 -27.59
C GLY A 33 21.47 37.67 -26.60
N PHE A 34 21.80 38.71 -25.79
CA PHE A 34 22.79 38.61 -24.74
C PHE A 34 22.39 37.53 -23.69
N SER A 35 21.14 37.57 -23.24
CA SER A 35 20.62 36.58 -22.27
C SER A 35 20.61 35.17 -22.83
N ALA A 36 20.38 34.98 -24.12
CA ALA A 36 20.40 33.67 -24.77
C ALA A 36 21.83 33.09 -24.93
N LEU A 37 22.83 33.96 -25.00
CA LEU A 37 24.25 33.58 -25.14
C LEU A 37 24.93 33.38 -23.76
N ASP A 38 24.46 34.08 -22.73
CA ASP A 38 24.98 34.00 -21.36
C ASP A 38 24.48 32.72 -20.65
N ARG A 39 25.06 31.57 -21.07
CA ARG A 39 24.69 30.24 -20.56
C ARG A 39 25.74 29.69 -19.60
N MET A 40 25.26 28.90 -18.66
CA MET A 40 26.05 28.19 -17.66
C MET A 40 25.57 26.73 -17.58
N SER A 41 26.51 25.82 -17.34
CA SER A 41 26.14 24.41 -17.12
C SER A 41 25.48 24.23 -15.76
N PRO A 42 24.44 23.40 -15.63
CA PRO A 42 23.83 23.08 -14.33
C PRO A 42 24.84 22.59 -13.28
N LEU A 43 25.86 21.83 -13.70
CA LEU A 43 26.91 21.31 -12.80
C LEU A 43 27.90 22.39 -12.29
N GLU A 44 27.87 23.57 -12.85
CA GLU A 44 28.64 24.72 -12.33
C GLU A 44 27.94 25.40 -11.14
N VAL A 45 26.64 25.06 -10.92
CA VAL A 45 25.79 25.62 -9.87
C VAL A 45 25.51 24.60 -8.77
N ILE A 46 25.33 23.33 -9.11
CA ILE A 46 25.04 22.26 -8.14
C ILE A 46 26.34 21.85 -7.43
N PRO A 47 26.42 21.95 -6.06
CA PRO A 47 27.53 21.37 -5.31
C PRO A 47 27.64 19.86 -5.49
N SER A 48 28.88 19.34 -5.57
CA SER A 48 29.13 17.92 -5.91
C SER A 48 28.87 16.93 -4.76
N ASP A 49 28.53 17.40 -3.57
CA ASP A 49 28.26 16.59 -2.38
C ASP A 49 26.81 16.08 -2.26
N TYR A 50 26.09 16.01 -3.39
CA TYR A 50 24.72 15.47 -3.45
C TYR A 50 24.66 13.98 -3.11
N SER A 51 23.56 13.56 -2.52
CA SER A 51 23.22 12.15 -2.31
C SER A 51 22.42 11.56 -3.49
N VAL A 52 21.49 12.35 -4.04
CA VAL A 52 20.68 11.98 -5.19
C VAL A 52 20.61 13.15 -6.16
N PHE A 53 20.77 12.87 -7.45
CA PHE A 53 20.65 13.81 -8.53
C PHE A 53 19.55 13.35 -9.48
N VAL A 54 18.63 14.25 -9.83
CA VAL A 54 17.49 13.97 -10.72
C VAL A 54 17.57 14.92 -11.90
N HIS A 55 17.40 14.39 -13.09
CA HIS A 55 17.39 15.18 -14.32
C HIS A 55 16.20 14.78 -15.21
N THR A 56 15.56 15.78 -15.79
CA THR A 56 14.60 15.61 -16.89
C THR A 56 14.82 16.68 -17.95
N ASP A 57 14.74 16.32 -19.22
CA ASP A 57 14.85 17.26 -20.34
C ASP A 57 13.59 18.13 -20.50
N SER A 58 12.45 17.65 -20.00
CA SER A 58 11.18 18.37 -19.99
C SER A 58 10.39 17.98 -18.75
N LEU A 59 10.20 18.92 -17.83
CA LEU A 59 9.39 18.66 -16.62
C LEU A 59 7.95 18.28 -17.01
N TRP A 60 7.39 18.90 -18.06
CA TRP A 60 6.04 18.58 -18.51
C TRP A 60 5.93 17.15 -18.99
N ASP A 61 6.86 16.68 -19.83
CA ASP A 61 6.83 15.32 -20.38
C ASP A 61 7.13 14.26 -19.31
N ALA A 62 7.88 14.64 -18.27
CA ALA A 62 8.13 13.77 -17.11
C ALA A 62 6.92 13.64 -16.18
N VAL A 63 6.20 14.75 -15.93
CA VAL A 63 5.13 14.82 -14.92
C VAL A 63 3.75 14.54 -15.52
N SER A 64 3.50 15.00 -16.76
CA SER A 64 2.19 14.86 -17.41
C SER A 64 1.66 13.41 -17.46
N PRO A 65 2.46 12.38 -17.76
CA PRO A 65 2.00 10.99 -17.71
C PRO A 65 1.65 10.52 -16.29
N ILE A 66 2.29 11.10 -15.26
CA ILE A 66 2.15 10.68 -13.85
C ILE A 66 0.92 11.32 -13.21
N ILE A 67 0.49 12.50 -13.68
CA ILE A 67 -0.59 13.28 -13.04
C ILE A 67 -1.89 12.48 -12.90
N ASP A 68 -2.23 11.66 -13.88
CA ASP A 68 -3.49 10.90 -13.93
C ASP A 68 -3.35 9.45 -13.46
N LEU A 69 -2.14 9.04 -13.02
CA LEU A 69 -1.90 7.67 -12.59
C LEU A 69 -2.57 7.35 -11.25
N LYS A 70 -3.11 6.15 -11.13
CA LYS A 70 -3.59 5.57 -9.87
C LYS A 70 -2.49 5.47 -8.83
N ALA A 71 -1.27 5.16 -9.25
CA ALA A 71 -0.10 5.14 -8.40
C ALA A 71 0.16 6.49 -7.72
N ALA A 72 -0.08 7.61 -8.43
CA ALA A 72 0.02 8.95 -7.84
C ALA A 72 -1.04 9.16 -6.74
N ASP A 73 -2.27 8.69 -6.96
CA ASP A 73 -3.34 8.79 -5.95
C ASP A 73 -3.01 7.97 -4.69
N VAL A 74 -2.46 6.76 -4.84
CA VAL A 74 -1.99 5.92 -3.72
C VAL A 74 -0.83 6.58 -2.99
N LEU A 75 0.17 7.08 -3.71
CA LEU A 75 1.31 7.77 -3.11
C LEU A 75 0.89 9.00 -2.32
N LEU A 76 -0.01 9.82 -2.87
CA LEU A 76 -0.50 11.03 -2.22
C LEU A 76 -1.49 10.76 -1.07
N ALA A 77 -1.99 9.54 -0.93
CA ALA A 77 -2.76 9.10 0.23
C ALA A 77 -1.87 8.79 1.44
N ASP A 78 -0.56 8.58 1.23
CA ASP A 78 0.38 8.32 2.31
C ASP A 78 0.58 9.58 3.20
N PRO A 79 0.60 9.43 4.53
CA PRO A 79 0.80 10.54 5.47
C PRO A 79 2.07 11.37 5.21
N LEU A 80 3.15 10.74 4.70
CA LEU A 80 4.42 11.41 4.40
C LEU A 80 4.28 12.41 3.23
N LEU A 81 3.40 12.12 2.27
CA LEU A 81 3.18 12.93 1.07
C LEU A 81 1.89 13.75 1.12
N SER A 82 1.13 13.66 2.20
CA SER A 82 -0.19 14.31 2.35
C SER A 82 -0.15 15.84 2.16
N ASN A 83 0.97 16.49 2.48
CA ASN A 83 1.15 17.93 2.30
C ASN A 83 1.16 18.36 0.82
N TYR A 84 1.54 17.49 -0.08
CA TYR A 84 1.62 17.77 -1.52
C TYR A 84 0.32 17.47 -2.26
N ARG A 85 -0.60 16.79 -1.60
CA ARG A 85 -1.82 16.31 -2.20
C ARG A 85 -2.78 17.43 -2.64
N ALA A 86 -3.09 18.37 -1.75
CA ALA A 86 -4.01 19.46 -2.08
C ALA A 86 -3.53 20.30 -3.29
N PRO A 87 -2.25 20.78 -3.33
CA PRO A 87 -1.73 21.47 -4.51
C PRO A 87 -1.75 20.62 -5.79
N PHE A 88 -1.46 19.30 -5.67
CA PHE A 88 -1.48 18.40 -6.81
C PHE A 88 -2.88 18.22 -7.39
N MET A 89 -3.89 18.02 -6.53
CA MET A 89 -5.28 17.87 -6.94
C MET A 89 -5.86 19.16 -7.52
N GLU A 90 -5.49 20.31 -6.95
CA GLU A 90 -5.85 21.61 -7.49
C GLU A 90 -5.26 21.80 -8.89
N PHE A 91 -3.99 21.46 -9.09
CA PHE A 91 -3.35 21.52 -10.40
C PHE A 91 -4.01 20.54 -11.39
N ARG A 92 -4.27 19.31 -10.98
CA ARG A 92 -4.90 18.24 -11.79
C ARG A 92 -6.26 18.66 -12.35
N SER A 93 -7.09 19.33 -11.54
CA SER A 93 -8.43 19.81 -11.91
C SER A 93 -8.44 21.20 -12.52
N SER A 94 -7.30 21.90 -12.52
CA SER A 94 -7.18 23.29 -12.93
C SER A 94 -7.12 23.45 -14.45
N ALA A 95 -7.76 24.51 -14.96
CA ALA A 95 -7.58 24.95 -16.35
C ALA A 95 -6.13 25.35 -16.68
N LEU A 96 -5.27 25.53 -15.65
CA LEU A 96 -3.84 25.80 -15.87
C LEU A 96 -3.13 24.61 -16.52
N ARG A 97 -3.57 23.38 -16.27
CA ARG A 97 -3.05 22.17 -16.90
C ARG A 97 -3.10 22.24 -18.44
N ASP A 98 -4.18 22.76 -18.99
CA ASP A 98 -4.39 22.84 -20.45
C ASP A 98 -3.89 24.16 -21.05
N ASN A 99 -3.35 25.04 -20.19
CA ASN A 99 -2.83 26.32 -20.65
C ASN A 99 -1.51 26.16 -21.40
N LYS A 100 -1.49 26.58 -22.67
CA LYS A 100 -0.31 26.49 -23.53
C LYS A 100 0.94 27.21 -22.99
N TYR A 101 0.76 28.27 -22.21
CA TYR A 101 1.87 29.02 -21.62
C TYR A 101 2.46 28.28 -20.40
N VAL A 102 1.63 27.61 -19.61
CA VAL A 102 2.07 26.75 -18.50
C VAL A 102 2.84 25.56 -19.05
N ARG A 103 2.30 24.86 -20.07
CA ARG A 103 3.00 23.76 -20.75
C ARG A 103 4.34 24.21 -21.32
N PHE A 104 4.38 25.35 -22.00
CA PHE A 104 5.60 25.89 -22.55
C PHE A 104 6.64 26.22 -21.45
N ALA A 105 6.21 26.77 -20.32
CA ALA A 105 7.11 27.08 -19.20
C ALA A 105 7.59 25.78 -18.51
N ALA A 106 6.73 24.78 -18.38
CA ALA A 106 7.04 23.48 -17.78
C ALA A 106 7.83 22.54 -18.71
N SER A 107 7.83 22.78 -20.06
CA SER A 107 8.68 22.03 -21.01
C SER A 107 10.14 22.49 -20.98
N ARG A 108 10.70 22.65 -19.77
CA ARG A 108 12.09 23.03 -19.51
C ARG A 108 12.84 21.91 -18.86
N SER A 109 14.17 21.88 -19.13
CA SER A 109 15.03 20.95 -18.43
C SER A 109 15.12 21.34 -16.96
N VAL A 110 14.95 20.35 -16.10
CA VAL A 110 15.06 20.49 -14.64
C VAL A 110 16.14 19.56 -14.13
N TYR A 111 17.00 20.10 -13.29
CA TYR A 111 18.04 19.38 -12.57
C TYR A 111 17.80 19.58 -11.07
N ALA A 112 17.71 18.53 -10.30
CA ALA A 112 17.52 18.61 -8.85
C ALA A 112 18.59 17.78 -8.14
N ALA A 113 19.19 18.33 -7.12
CA ALA A 113 20.15 17.64 -6.27
C ALA A 113 19.65 17.65 -4.82
N PHE A 114 19.64 16.49 -4.19
CA PHE A 114 19.22 16.29 -2.82
C PHE A 114 20.45 16.02 -1.95
N TYR A 115 20.55 16.78 -0.88
CA TYR A 115 21.64 16.71 0.09
C TYR A 115 21.04 16.17 1.38
N ALA A 116 21.51 15.02 1.79
CA ALA A 116 21.09 14.44 3.07
C ALA A 116 22.29 14.45 4.01
N ALA A 117 22.15 15.14 5.13
CA ALA A 117 23.10 15.12 6.24
C ALA A 117 22.37 14.63 7.50
N LYS A 118 23.11 14.09 8.49
CA LYS A 118 22.54 13.52 9.73
C LYS A 118 21.51 14.47 10.36
N GLY A 119 20.21 14.14 10.18
CA GLY A 119 19.08 14.87 10.77
C GLY A 119 18.58 16.10 9.99
N THR A 120 19.18 16.47 8.86
CA THR A 120 18.73 17.57 7.98
C THR A 120 18.79 17.14 6.54
N SER A 121 17.78 17.49 5.77
CA SER A 121 17.76 17.30 4.32
C SER A 121 17.50 18.66 3.67
N SER A 122 18.14 18.91 2.54
CA SER A 122 17.88 20.07 1.71
C SER A 122 17.98 19.69 0.23
N TYR A 123 17.42 20.49 -0.63
CA TYR A 123 17.56 20.30 -2.07
C TYR A 123 17.88 21.61 -2.79
N ILE A 124 18.46 21.47 -3.97
CA ILE A 124 18.67 22.54 -4.95
C ILE A 124 18.06 22.05 -6.25
N ALA A 125 17.08 22.76 -6.76
CA ALA A 125 16.48 22.51 -8.08
C ALA A 125 16.84 23.65 -9.04
N LEU A 126 17.26 23.29 -10.23
CA LEU A 126 17.59 24.22 -11.30
C LEU A 126 16.63 24.06 -12.46
N ILE A 127 16.10 25.16 -12.96
CA ILE A 127 15.27 25.21 -14.16
C ILE A 127 16.06 26.00 -15.23
N ASP A 128 16.36 25.36 -16.36
CA ASP A 128 16.99 26.06 -17.48
C ASP A 128 15.99 26.96 -18.21
N MET A 129 16.02 28.21 -17.91
CA MET A 129 15.15 29.22 -18.50
C MET A 129 15.50 29.55 -19.96
N SER A 130 16.67 29.14 -20.45
CA SER A 130 17.13 29.41 -21.81
C SER A 130 16.94 30.91 -22.17
N PHE A 131 16.23 31.20 -23.28
CA PHE A 131 15.92 32.58 -23.69
C PHE A 131 14.93 33.30 -22.75
N LEU A 132 14.13 32.59 -21.99
CA LEU A 132 13.24 33.18 -20.96
C LEU A 132 14.01 33.80 -19.79
N SER A 133 15.32 33.51 -19.68
CA SER A 133 16.19 34.14 -18.67
C SER A 133 16.20 35.67 -18.80
N SER A 134 15.95 36.19 -19.97
CA SER A 134 15.81 37.64 -20.19
C SER A 134 14.62 38.24 -19.46
N LEU A 135 13.48 37.49 -19.41
CA LEU A 135 12.28 37.90 -18.70
C LEU A 135 12.42 37.72 -17.20
N THR A 136 12.98 36.59 -16.75
CA THR A 136 13.13 36.30 -15.31
C THR A 136 14.14 37.24 -14.65
N ARG A 137 15.15 37.78 -15.40
CA ARG A 137 16.04 38.86 -14.92
C ARG A 137 15.29 40.15 -14.61
N LEU A 138 14.12 40.39 -15.19
CA LEU A 138 13.27 41.54 -14.90
C LEU A 138 12.32 41.29 -13.70
N ALA A 139 12.23 40.07 -13.20
CA ALA A 139 11.35 39.72 -12.11
C ALA A 139 11.55 40.61 -10.85
N PRO A 140 12.75 40.98 -10.40
CA PRO A 140 12.93 41.89 -9.28
C PRO A 140 12.28 43.28 -9.44
N LEU A 141 12.11 43.73 -10.68
CA LEU A 141 11.47 45.01 -10.97
C LEU A 141 9.93 44.90 -11.02
N VAL A 142 9.43 43.75 -11.41
CA VAL A 142 7.97 43.55 -11.66
C VAL A 142 7.26 42.90 -10.47
N ALA A 143 7.89 41.90 -9.83
CA ALA A 143 7.28 41.12 -8.78
C ALA A 143 6.80 41.96 -7.57
N PRO A 144 7.50 43.00 -7.11
CA PRO A 144 7.01 43.83 -6.00
C PRO A 144 5.70 44.56 -6.32
N HIS A 145 5.36 44.74 -7.61
CA HIS A 145 4.16 45.41 -8.06
C HIS A 145 2.98 44.46 -8.35
N LEU A 146 3.25 43.14 -8.36
CA LEU A 146 2.22 42.15 -8.69
C LEU A 146 1.40 41.68 -7.48
N ASN A 147 1.70 42.15 -6.26
CA ASN A 147 1.04 41.75 -5.00
C ASN A 147 0.78 40.23 -4.93
N ILE A 148 1.80 39.41 -5.20
CA ILE A 148 1.70 37.96 -5.07
C ILE A 148 1.75 37.64 -3.59
N ASN A 149 0.67 37.05 -3.08
CA ASN A 149 0.61 36.64 -1.67
C ASN A 149 1.76 35.70 -1.31
N ASN A 150 2.37 35.91 -0.14
CA ASN A 150 3.45 35.08 0.41
C ASN A 150 4.79 35.12 -0.35
N LEU A 151 4.96 35.99 -1.36
CA LEU A 151 6.22 36.15 -2.10
C LEU A 151 6.89 37.47 -1.70
N GLU A 152 8.06 37.40 -1.08
CA GLU A 152 8.87 38.52 -0.65
C GLU A 152 10.16 38.62 -1.49
N TYR A 153 10.49 39.81 -1.98
CA TYR A 153 11.80 40.06 -2.62
C TYR A 153 12.76 40.58 -1.57
N VAL A 154 13.88 39.86 -1.38
CA VAL A 154 14.94 40.22 -0.44
C VAL A 154 16.16 40.63 -1.25
N ASN A 155 16.58 41.88 -1.04
CA ASN A 155 17.82 42.39 -1.63
C ASN A 155 18.94 42.33 -0.59
N ASP A 156 19.61 41.19 -0.49
CA ASP A 156 20.72 40.96 0.42
C ASP A 156 22.04 41.44 -0.19
N TYR A 157 23.07 41.72 0.65
CA TYR A 157 24.38 42.19 0.21
C TYR A 157 25.13 41.17 -0.64
N ASP A 158 24.92 39.86 -0.42
CA ASP A 158 25.60 38.79 -1.13
C ASP A 158 24.94 38.50 -2.49
N PHE A 159 23.60 38.33 -2.51
CA PHE A 159 22.82 38.14 -3.73
C PHE A 159 21.33 38.37 -3.49
N PRO A 160 20.59 38.87 -4.51
CA PRO A 160 19.15 39.05 -4.38
C PRO A 160 18.40 37.73 -4.58
N TYR A 161 17.34 37.55 -3.79
CA TYR A 161 16.48 36.34 -3.89
C TYR A 161 15.01 36.64 -3.56
N PHE A 162 14.13 35.76 -4.00
CA PHE A 162 12.74 35.73 -3.59
C PHE A 162 12.55 34.68 -2.49
N LYS A 163 11.81 35.02 -1.46
CA LYS A 163 11.36 34.10 -0.43
C LYS A 163 9.86 33.89 -0.58
N TYR A 164 9.45 32.64 -0.80
CA TYR A 164 8.05 32.25 -0.80
C TYR A 164 7.73 31.53 0.49
N ALA A 165 6.83 32.11 1.30
CA ALA A 165 6.38 31.49 2.55
C ALA A 165 5.19 30.58 2.26
N ALA A 166 5.41 29.25 2.30
CA ALA A 166 4.39 28.25 2.17
C ALA A 166 3.64 28.02 3.51
N GLU A 167 2.51 27.32 3.47
CA GLU A 167 1.79 26.94 4.70
C GLU A 167 2.68 26.06 5.62
N LYS A 168 2.42 26.10 6.92
CA LYS A 168 3.14 25.31 7.95
C LYS A 168 4.62 25.63 8.14
N ASN A 169 5.03 26.89 8.07
CA ASN A 169 6.41 27.35 8.29
C ASN A 169 7.45 26.85 7.26
N ALA A 170 7.06 26.29 6.12
CA ALA A 170 7.97 26.01 5.05
C ALA A 170 8.25 27.29 4.24
N ALA A 171 9.51 27.50 3.88
CA ALA A 171 9.92 28.60 3.01
C ALA A 171 10.73 28.06 1.83
N TYR A 172 10.48 28.59 0.65
CA TYR A 172 11.28 28.32 -0.54
C TYR A 172 12.02 29.59 -0.95
N TYR A 173 13.26 29.40 -1.34
CA TYR A 173 14.16 30.48 -1.73
C TYR A 173 14.48 30.34 -3.22
N ILE A 174 14.34 31.44 -3.96
CA ILE A 174 14.46 31.44 -5.41
C ILE A 174 15.45 32.53 -5.83
N ALA A 175 16.49 32.18 -6.58
CA ALA A 175 17.44 33.15 -7.15
C ALA A 175 17.74 32.77 -8.58
N GLN A 176 18.30 33.72 -9.35
CA GLN A 176 18.72 33.45 -10.72
C GLN A 176 20.24 33.58 -10.85
N LYS A 177 20.85 32.55 -11.48
CA LYS A 177 22.26 32.59 -11.89
C LYS A 177 22.36 32.37 -13.40
N ARG A 178 22.61 33.42 -14.18
CA ARG A 178 22.61 33.44 -15.66
C ARG A 178 21.30 32.89 -16.25
N ASN A 179 21.34 31.75 -16.98
CA ASN A 179 20.17 31.11 -17.59
C ASN A 179 19.43 30.21 -16.64
N LEU A 180 19.93 29.96 -15.42
CA LEU A 180 19.38 29.02 -14.48
C LEU A 180 18.57 29.72 -13.38
N LEU A 181 17.32 29.30 -13.17
CA LEU A 181 16.54 29.65 -12.01
C LEU A 181 16.81 28.59 -10.95
N VAL A 182 17.27 29.03 -9.79
CA VAL A 182 17.66 28.16 -8.66
C VAL A 182 16.60 28.24 -7.58
N VAL A 183 16.11 27.10 -7.16
CA VAL A 183 15.08 26.94 -6.11
C VAL A 183 15.62 26.03 -5.01
N SER A 184 15.45 26.40 -3.76
CA SER A 184 15.85 25.58 -2.60
C SER A 184 14.89 25.77 -1.43
N ASP A 185 14.79 24.76 -0.57
CA ASP A 185 14.13 24.84 0.73
C ASP A 185 15.03 25.41 1.83
N SER A 186 16.31 25.65 1.52
CA SER A 186 17.32 26.15 2.45
C SER A 186 18.05 27.34 1.88
N LEU A 187 18.07 28.48 2.61
CA LEU A 187 18.84 29.64 2.22
C LEU A 187 20.35 29.35 2.15
N ALA A 188 20.86 28.52 3.06
CA ALA A 188 22.26 28.10 3.07
C ALA A 188 22.62 27.27 1.82
N ALA A 189 21.73 26.35 1.40
CA ALA A 189 21.94 25.59 0.16
C ALA A 189 21.86 26.48 -1.08
N LEU A 190 20.91 27.43 -1.12
CA LEU A 190 20.80 28.40 -2.19
C LEU A 190 22.08 29.26 -2.28
N SER A 191 22.61 29.75 -1.14
CA SER A 191 23.84 30.53 -1.05
C SER A 191 25.03 29.76 -1.64
N ARG A 192 25.21 28.50 -1.28
CA ARG A 192 26.24 27.62 -1.87
C ARG A 192 26.10 27.49 -3.39
N ALA A 193 24.88 27.35 -3.90
CA ALA A 193 24.63 27.25 -5.33
C ALA A 193 24.95 28.57 -6.08
N ILE A 194 24.66 29.71 -5.47
CA ILE A 194 24.84 31.02 -6.12
C ILE A 194 26.27 31.54 -6.00
N LEU A 195 26.89 31.42 -4.82
CA LEU A 195 28.19 32.05 -4.53
C LEU A 195 29.38 31.16 -4.88
N ASP A 196 29.27 29.86 -4.67
CA ASP A 196 30.38 28.93 -4.90
C ASP A 196 30.62 28.68 -6.40
N ASP A 197 31.88 28.45 -6.74
CA ASP A 197 32.28 27.99 -8.09
C ASP A 197 32.44 26.48 -8.09
N ASN A 198 31.40 25.78 -8.57
CA ASN A 198 31.36 24.35 -8.66
C ASN A 198 31.88 23.78 -10.01
N ALA A 199 32.40 24.63 -10.91
CA ALA A 199 32.81 24.22 -12.26
C ALA A 199 33.84 23.09 -12.27
N HIS A 200 34.73 23.05 -11.26
CA HIS A 200 35.82 22.08 -11.14
C HIS A 200 35.54 20.93 -10.13
N ALA A 201 34.36 20.93 -9.48
CA ALA A 201 34.05 19.99 -8.43
C ALA A 201 33.76 18.55 -8.94
N TYR A 202 33.45 18.38 -10.22
CA TYR A 202 33.07 17.11 -10.82
C TYR A 202 34.16 16.49 -11.68
N LYS A 203 34.41 15.20 -11.57
CA LYS A 203 35.29 14.43 -12.47
C LYS A 203 34.67 14.32 -13.87
N LYS A 204 35.51 14.06 -14.88
CA LYS A 204 35.08 13.97 -16.27
C LYS A 204 34.08 12.85 -16.52
N GLU A 205 34.33 11.69 -15.89
CA GLU A 205 33.49 10.49 -15.94
C GLU A 205 32.12 10.74 -15.30
N GLU A 206 32.11 11.42 -14.16
CA GLU A 206 30.89 11.81 -13.45
C GLU A 206 30.05 12.79 -14.29
N LYS A 207 30.66 13.82 -14.86
CA LYS A 207 29.98 14.73 -15.79
C LYS A 207 29.33 14.00 -16.96
N ALA A 208 30.02 13.01 -17.52
CA ALA A 208 29.51 12.23 -18.64
C ALA A 208 28.25 11.43 -18.24
N ILE A 209 28.23 10.88 -17.01
CA ILE A 209 27.05 10.19 -16.48
C ILE A 209 25.91 11.16 -16.18
N LEU A 210 26.18 12.28 -15.49
CA LEU A 210 25.15 13.24 -15.05
C LEU A 210 24.46 13.96 -16.21
N LEU A 211 25.19 14.27 -17.30
CA LEU A 211 24.69 15.00 -18.46
C LEU A 211 24.37 14.10 -19.67
N GLN A 212 24.44 12.77 -19.52
CA GLN A 212 24.11 11.86 -20.61
C GLN A 212 22.64 12.03 -21.01
N LYS A 213 22.36 12.24 -22.28
CA LYS A 213 20.99 12.22 -22.82
C LYS A 213 20.47 10.79 -22.89
N THR A 214 19.28 10.58 -22.38
CA THR A 214 18.58 9.31 -22.42
C THR A 214 17.17 9.52 -22.92
N ASN A 215 16.50 8.44 -23.32
CA ASN A 215 15.08 8.48 -23.68
C ASN A 215 14.16 8.37 -22.43
N ASP A 216 14.73 8.21 -21.24
CA ASP A 216 13.97 8.12 -20.01
C ASP A 216 13.42 9.50 -19.64
N PRO A 217 12.12 9.62 -19.34
CA PRO A 217 11.52 10.92 -19.02
C PRO A 217 12.09 11.51 -17.72
N ILE A 218 12.49 10.67 -16.77
CA ILE A 218 13.16 11.05 -15.53
C ILE A 218 14.39 10.17 -15.35
N ARG A 219 15.52 10.79 -15.07
CA ARG A 219 16.76 10.10 -14.74
C ARG A 219 17.14 10.37 -13.30
N ILE A 220 17.33 9.32 -12.52
CA ILE A 220 17.76 9.40 -11.12
C ILE A 220 19.16 8.81 -11.02
N ILE A 221 20.08 9.56 -10.43
CA ILE A 221 21.46 9.15 -10.21
C ILE A 221 21.75 9.31 -8.72
N ALA A 222 22.13 8.23 -8.08
CA ALA A 222 22.43 8.24 -6.65
C ALA A 222 23.92 8.02 -6.40
N ASN A 223 24.50 8.77 -5.48
CA ASN A 223 25.81 8.48 -4.93
C ASN A 223 25.67 7.37 -3.90
N GLY A 224 26.04 6.15 -4.28
CA GLY A 224 25.85 4.94 -3.45
C GLY A 224 26.54 5.05 -2.09
N LYS A 225 27.78 5.59 -2.05
CA LYS A 225 28.54 5.75 -0.82
C LYS A 225 27.85 6.69 0.15
N ARG A 226 27.47 7.88 -0.30
CA ARG A 226 26.80 8.90 0.54
C ARG A 226 25.44 8.43 1.05
N LEU A 227 24.69 7.68 0.21
CA LEU A 227 23.45 7.07 0.68
C LEU A 227 23.69 6.00 1.73
N ALA A 228 24.67 5.10 1.50
CA ALA A 228 24.97 4.03 2.45
C ALA A 228 25.43 4.59 3.81
N GLU A 229 26.26 5.65 3.82
CA GLU A 229 26.75 6.30 5.04
C GLU A 229 25.66 6.82 5.97
N GLN A 230 24.47 7.13 5.45
CA GLN A 230 23.33 7.56 6.27
C GLN A 230 22.72 6.42 7.09
N PHE A 231 22.89 5.17 6.64
CA PHE A 231 22.36 3.96 7.27
C PHE A 231 23.41 3.18 8.06
N VAL A 232 24.65 3.64 8.10
CA VAL A 232 25.78 2.92 8.74
C VAL A 232 25.62 2.86 10.26
N VAL A 233 25.01 3.87 10.90
CA VAL A 233 24.95 3.92 12.37
C VAL A 233 24.09 2.79 12.92
N GLY A 234 24.76 1.80 13.54
CA GLY A 234 24.11 0.62 14.13
C GLY A 234 23.67 -0.45 13.11
N ASN A 235 24.19 -0.38 11.86
CA ASN A 235 23.87 -1.33 10.80
C ASN A 235 25.15 -1.86 10.12
N ASP A 236 25.61 -3.01 10.54
CA ASP A 236 26.86 -3.63 10.06
C ASP A 236 26.81 -4.00 8.57
N VAL A 237 25.62 -4.32 8.04
CA VAL A 237 25.44 -4.59 6.61
C VAL A 237 25.64 -3.31 5.80
N ALA A 238 25.08 -2.19 6.26
CA ALA A 238 25.28 -0.90 5.61
C ALA A 238 26.75 -0.45 5.66
N GLU A 239 27.45 -0.71 6.77
CA GLU A 239 28.89 -0.46 6.89
C GLU A 239 29.70 -1.29 5.91
N ALA A 240 29.43 -2.59 5.81
CA ALA A 240 30.11 -3.50 4.88
C ALA A 240 29.86 -3.13 3.41
N VAL A 241 28.65 -2.72 3.07
CA VAL A 241 28.30 -2.23 1.71
C VAL A 241 29.00 -0.90 1.44
N SER A 242 28.96 0.04 2.39
CA SER A 242 29.61 1.36 2.25
C SER A 242 31.11 1.26 2.02
N SER A 243 31.78 0.26 2.63
CA SER A 243 33.21 0.01 2.43
C SER A 243 33.58 -0.46 1.02
N LEU A 244 32.60 -0.94 0.24
CA LEU A 244 32.74 -1.38 -1.16
C LEU A 244 32.33 -0.32 -2.17
N LEU A 245 31.95 0.87 -1.72
CA LEU A 245 31.56 2.00 -2.56
C LEU A 245 32.59 3.12 -2.44
N ASP A 246 32.85 3.79 -3.53
CA ASP A 246 33.67 4.99 -3.57
C ASP A 246 32.85 6.21 -4.04
N GLU A 247 33.48 7.39 -4.06
CA GLU A 247 32.81 8.63 -4.49
C GLU A 247 32.42 8.61 -5.98
N THR A 248 32.95 7.66 -6.76
CA THR A 248 32.65 7.51 -8.20
C THR A 248 31.61 6.41 -8.46
N SER A 249 31.19 5.68 -7.43
CA SER A 249 30.17 4.64 -7.49
C SER A 249 28.78 5.25 -7.65
N LEU A 250 28.48 5.76 -8.87
CA LEU A 250 27.17 6.35 -9.20
C LEU A 250 26.20 5.26 -9.63
N SER A 251 25.10 5.17 -8.91
CA SER A 251 23.98 4.28 -9.21
C SER A 251 23.00 4.98 -10.14
N VAL A 252 22.75 4.43 -11.31
CA VAL A 252 21.77 4.95 -12.26
C VAL A 252 20.47 4.18 -12.12
N VAL A 253 19.36 4.90 -11.93
CA VAL A 253 18.03 4.34 -11.82
C VAL A 253 17.17 4.86 -12.96
N SER A 254 16.69 3.96 -13.82
CA SER A 254 15.70 4.20 -14.85
C SER A 254 14.36 3.67 -14.39
N PHE A 255 13.32 4.43 -14.60
CA PHE A 255 12.00 4.16 -14.08
C PHE A 255 10.93 4.54 -15.09
N GLY A 256 10.00 3.64 -15.34
CA GLY A 256 8.83 3.86 -16.18
C GLY A 256 7.59 3.39 -15.44
N ILE A 257 6.52 4.18 -15.48
CA ILE A 257 5.25 3.85 -14.83
C ILE A 257 4.09 4.28 -15.71
N THR A 258 3.15 3.37 -15.88
CA THR A 258 1.84 3.58 -16.51
C THR A 258 0.77 2.95 -15.62
N ASP A 259 -0.51 3.13 -15.93
CA ASP A 259 -1.56 2.37 -15.24
C ASP A 259 -1.52 0.86 -15.54
N ALA A 260 -0.86 0.45 -16.61
CA ALA A 260 -0.76 -0.94 -17.03
C ALA A 260 0.47 -1.64 -16.47
N ASP A 261 1.60 -0.93 -16.37
CA ASP A 261 2.86 -1.52 -15.97
C ASP A 261 3.78 -0.54 -15.22
N ILE A 262 4.70 -1.10 -14.44
CA ILE A 262 5.83 -0.41 -13.84
C ILE A 262 7.12 -1.16 -14.17
N THR A 263 8.11 -0.42 -14.61
CA THR A 263 9.47 -0.92 -14.86
C THR A 263 10.47 -0.10 -14.06
N VAL A 264 11.38 -0.78 -13.37
CA VAL A 264 12.52 -0.15 -12.67
C VAL A 264 13.77 -0.90 -13.04
N LYS A 265 14.80 -0.17 -13.45
CA LYS A 265 16.14 -0.71 -13.64
C LYS A 265 17.11 0.16 -12.85
N ALA A 266 17.84 -0.47 -11.93
CA ALA A 266 18.85 0.21 -11.13
C ALA A 266 20.18 -0.54 -11.23
N GLU A 267 21.27 0.19 -11.42
CA GLU A 267 22.63 -0.35 -11.52
C GLU A 267 23.49 0.23 -10.39
N PHE A 268 24.10 -0.69 -9.61
CA PHE A 268 24.90 -0.37 -8.43
C PHE A 268 26.32 -0.89 -8.65
N PRO A 269 27.28 -0.04 -9.10
CA PRO A 269 28.67 -0.44 -9.25
C PRO A 269 29.38 -0.48 -7.90
N PHE A 270 30.14 -1.55 -7.64
CA PHE A 270 30.99 -1.70 -6.46
C PHE A 270 32.46 -1.53 -6.84
N ALA A 271 33.18 -0.78 -6.01
CA ALA A 271 34.63 -0.58 -6.13
C ALA A 271 35.37 -1.66 -5.33
N ILE A 272 35.49 -2.86 -5.90
CA ILE A 272 36.15 -4.01 -5.26
C ILE A 272 37.57 -4.11 -5.77
N SER A 273 38.53 -4.14 -4.84
CA SER A 273 39.96 -4.37 -5.10
C SER A 273 40.47 -5.57 -4.28
N ASP A 274 41.66 -6.04 -4.58
CA ASP A 274 42.31 -7.11 -3.80
C ASP A 274 42.56 -6.72 -2.34
N GLU A 275 42.57 -5.43 -2.03
CA GLU A 275 42.71 -4.89 -0.67
C GLU A 275 41.36 -4.73 0.08
N SER A 276 40.25 -5.06 -0.57
CA SER A 276 38.92 -4.93 0.05
C SER A 276 38.76 -5.89 1.22
N THR A 277 38.52 -5.33 2.43
CA THR A 277 38.37 -6.10 3.68
C THR A 277 36.95 -6.53 3.97
N SER A 278 35.99 -6.11 3.16
CA SER A 278 34.58 -6.43 3.36
C SER A 278 34.32 -7.94 3.15
N PRO A 279 33.63 -8.61 4.08
CA PRO A 279 33.27 -10.02 3.93
C PRO A 279 32.33 -10.28 2.75
N LEU A 280 31.65 -9.22 2.21
CA LEU A 280 30.78 -9.33 1.03
C LEU A 280 31.56 -9.33 -0.30
N ALA A 281 32.81 -8.87 -0.32
CA ALA A 281 33.58 -8.73 -1.56
C ALA A 281 33.66 -10.05 -2.39
N PRO A 282 33.90 -11.23 -1.80
CA PRO A 282 33.96 -12.50 -2.57
C PRO A 282 32.62 -12.85 -3.23
N LEU A 283 31.49 -12.46 -2.65
CA LEU A 283 30.16 -12.68 -3.23
C LEU A 283 29.91 -11.74 -4.39
N LEU A 284 30.26 -10.46 -4.22
CA LEU A 284 29.98 -9.40 -5.20
C LEU A 284 30.91 -9.42 -6.43
N THR A 285 31.98 -10.21 -6.42
CA THR A 285 32.82 -10.43 -7.60
C THR A 285 32.32 -11.56 -8.50
N LYS A 286 31.37 -12.39 -8.02
CA LYS A 286 30.84 -13.52 -8.79
C LYS A 286 29.82 -13.06 -9.81
N ASN A 287 29.93 -13.50 -11.05
CA ASN A 287 28.91 -13.30 -12.05
C ASN A 287 27.70 -14.22 -11.81
N SER A 288 26.52 -13.69 -11.96
CA SER A 288 25.26 -14.45 -11.91
C SER A 288 25.21 -15.54 -12.96
N LYS A 289 24.55 -16.62 -12.63
CA LYS A 289 24.26 -17.73 -13.55
C LYS A 289 22.75 -17.88 -13.70
N MET A 290 22.34 -18.59 -14.74
CA MET A 290 20.93 -18.96 -14.91
C MET A 290 20.54 -20.00 -13.85
N PRO A 291 19.55 -19.72 -12.99
CA PRO A 291 19.06 -20.71 -12.03
C PRO A 291 18.34 -21.86 -12.74
N ALA A 292 18.79 -23.09 -12.50
CA ALA A 292 18.18 -24.28 -13.10
C ALA A 292 16.76 -24.53 -12.54
N LEU A 293 16.52 -24.15 -11.28
CA LEU A 293 15.23 -24.29 -10.61
C LEU A 293 14.10 -23.52 -11.32
N LEU A 294 14.36 -22.39 -11.99
CA LEU A 294 13.33 -21.63 -12.74
C LEU A 294 12.61 -22.50 -13.78
N SER A 295 13.30 -23.48 -14.38
CA SER A 295 12.72 -24.41 -15.34
C SER A 295 11.89 -25.52 -14.69
N GLN A 296 11.91 -25.65 -13.37
CA GLN A 296 11.26 -26.69 -12.58
C GLN A 296 10.20 -26.16 -11.62
N LEU A 297 9.78 -24.90 -11.76
CA LEU A 297 8.66 -24.36 -10.98
C LEU A 297 7.32 -24.76 -11.59
N GLY A 298 6.41 -25.29 -10.74
CA GLY A 298 5.07 -25.72 -11.14
C GLY A 298 4.16 -24.51 -11.46
N GLU A 299 3.11 -24.74 -12.24
CA GLU A 299 2.13 -23.69 -12.63
C GLU A 299 1.32 -23.16 -11.45
N SER A 300 1.12 -23.99 -10.42
CA SER A 300 0.44 -23.59 -9.17
C SER A 300 1.22 -22.62 -8.30
N VAL A 301 2.50 -22.33 -8.63
CA VAL A 301 3.33 -21.36 -7.91
C VAL A 301 2.83 -19.95 -8.19
N GLN A 302 2.38 -19.27 -7.13
CA GLN A 302 1.90 -17.89 -7.19
C GLN A 302 2.98 -16.87 -6.87
N TYR A 303 3.91 -17.19 -6.00
CA TYR A 303 5.12 -16.41 -5.79
C TYR A 303 6.31 -17.31 -5.56
N TYR A 304 7.48 -16.80 -5.86
CA TYR A 304 8.72 -17.39 -5.43
C TYR A 304 9.74 -16.31 -5.06
N THR A 305 10.62 -16.66 -4.14
CA THR A 305 11.89 -16.00 -3.91
C THR A 305 12.97 -17.04 -4.09
N LEU A 306 13.78 -16.90 -5.13
CA LEU A 306 14.84 -17.80 -5.50
C LEU A 306 16.18 -17.12 -5.30
N LEU A 307 17.12 -17.79 -4.64
CA LEU A 307 18.51 -17.37 -4.44
C LEU A 307 19.45 -18.33 -5.16
N ASN A 308 20.40 -17.79 -5.92
CA ASN A 308 21.50 -18.50 -6.59
C ASN A 308 22.80 -17.69 -6.44
N ALA A 309 23.27 -17.57 -5.18
CA ALA A 309 24.39 -16.70 -4.81
C ALA A 309 25.73 -17.44 -4.66
N GLY A 310 25.82 -18.70 -5.07
CA GLY A 310 26.98 -19.56 -4.89
C GLY A 310 26.81 -20.59 -3.74
N GLN A 311 27.87 -21.22 -3.28
CA GLN A 311 27.77 -22.24 -2.23
C GLN A 311 27.28 -21.62 -0.92
N PHE A 312 26.41 -22.31 -0.20
CA PHE A 312 25.87 -21.81 1.07
C PHE A 312 26.91 -21.60 2.17
N THR A 313 28.03 -22.33 2.10
CA THR A 313 29.21 -22.11 2.97
C THR A 313 29.78 -20.71 2.77
N GLU A 314 29.97 -20.30 1.52
CA GLU A 314 30.49 -18.96 1.18
C GLU A 314 29.52 -17.85 1.63
N LEU A 315 28.21 -18.09 1.48
CA LEU A 315 27.17 -17.16 1.94
C LEU A 315 27.22 -17.03 3.46
N LYS A 316 27.36 -18.14 4.20
CA LYS A 316 27.55 -18.15 5.64
C LYS A 316 28.78 -17.34 6.04
N ASP A 317 29.93 -17.64 5.42
CA ASP A 317 31.20 -17.00 5.76
C ASP A 317 31.20 -15.49 5.49
N ALA A 318 30.40 -15.04 4.50
CA ALA A 318 30.22 -13.62 4.20
C ALA A 318 29.23 -12.92 5.14
N LEU A 319 28.13 -13.57 5.52
CA LEU A 319 27.04 -12.94 6.27
C LEU A 319 27.21 -13.05 7.80
N PHE A 320 27.77 -14.16 8.33
CA PHE A 320 27.90 -14.34 9.78
C PHE A 320 28.71 -13.24 10.48
N PRO A 321 29.84 -12.78 9.93
CA PRO A 321 30.59 -11.67 10.54
C PRO A 321 29.76 -10.38 10.64
N LEU A 322 28.80 -10.15 9.74
CA LEU A 322 27.96 -8.95 9.71
C LEU A 322 26.79 -9.04 10.70
N LEU A 323 26.33 -10.25 11.01
CA LEU A 323 25.22 -10.48 11.93
C LEU A 323 25.65 -10.64 13.39
N GLN A 324 26.95 -10.79 13.66
CA GLN A 324 27.51 -11.02 15.00
C GLN A 324 27.25 -9.87 15.99
N LYS A 325 27.27 -8.63 15.52
CA LYS A 325 27.07 -7.46 16.38
C LYS A 325 25.59 -7.22 16.72
N THR A 326 24.67 -7.69 15.89
CA THR A 326 23.22 -7.49 16.03
C THR A 326 22.46 -8.69 16.57
N SER A 327 23.06 -9.90 16.49
CA SER A 327 22.42 -11.13 16.94
C SER A 327 23.44 -12.14 17.48
N ASP A 328 23.05 -12.95 18.47
CA ASP A 328 23.86 -14.07 18.99
C ASP A 328 23.93 -15.28 18.01
N ILE A 329 23.87 -15.01 16.70
CA ILE A 329 23.70 -16.06 15.68
C ILE A 329 24.87 -17.07 15.66
N GLU A 330 26.11 -16.60 15.85
CA GLU A 330 27.28 -17.48 15.89
C GLU A 330 27.28 -18.37 17.14
N ARG A 331 26.94 -17.82 18.30
CA ARG A 331 26.80 -18.61 19.54
C ARG A 331 25.68 -19.64 19.40
N THR A 332 24.56 -19.25 18.81
CA THR A 332 23.42 -20.13 18.55
C THR A 332 23.83 -21.23 17.57
N TRP A 333 24.55 -20.87 16.51
CA TRP A 333 25.11 -21.86 15.54
C TRP A 333 26.08 -22.83 16.20
N GLN A 334 27.02 -22.35 17.01
CA GLN A 334 28.00 -23.20 17.73
C GLN A 334 27.31 -24.13 18.72
N ARG A 335 26.28 -23.65 19.45
CA ARG A 335 25.49 -24.52 20.35
C ARG A 335 24.73 -25.59 19.56
N ALA A 336 24.08 -25.22 18.48
CA ALA A 336 23.35 -26.14 17.61
C ALA A 336 24.30 -27.17 16.99
N ASN A 337 25.50 -26.74 16.55
CA ASN A 337 26.54 -27.64 16.00
C ASN A 337 27.04 -28.65 17.03
N ALA A 338 27.33 -28.21 18.26
CA ALA A 338 27.74 -29.10 19.35
C ALA A 338 26.63 -30.11 19.72
N TRP A 339 25.39 -29.68 19.69
CA TRP A 339 24.21 -30.49 19.96
C TRP A 339 23.98 -31.54 18.87
N CYS A 340 24.06 -31.15 17.57
CA CYS A 340 23.93 -32.06 16.44
C CYS A 340 25.02 -33.14 16.48
N LYS A 341 26.28 -32.79 16.77
CA LYS A 341 27.37 -33.75 16.94
C LYS A 341 27.09 -34.79 18.04
N ARG A 342 26.45 -34.36 19.15
CA ARG A 342 26.12 -35.27 20.27
C ARG A 342 25.00 -36.23 19.92
N LEU A 343 23.93 -35.74 19.23
CA LEU A 343 22.72 -36.52 18.98
C LEU A 343 22.78 -37.32 17.68
N PHE A 344 23.34 -36.75 16.63
CA PHE A 344 23.32 -37.33 15.30
C PHE A 344 24.71 -37.83 14.85
N SER A 345 25.74 -37.59 15.68
CA SER A 345 27.18 -37.89 15.30
C SER A 345 27.64 -37.14 14.04
N VAL A 346 26.90 -36.10 13.63
CA VAL A 346 27.13 -35.25 12.45
C VAL A 346 27.08 -33.80 12.86
N SER A 347 27.94 -32.96 12.29
CA SER A 347 27.94 -31.53 12.57
C SER A 347 26.75 -30.83 11.89
N LEU A 348 26.32 -29.68 12.45
CA LEU A 348 25.31 -28.83 11.81
C LEU A 348 25.78 -28.35 10.42
N ASP A 349 27.05 -28.00 10.30
CA ASP A 349 27.66 -27.62 9.01
C ASP A 349 27.56 -28.77 7.98
N ASP A 350 27.77 -30.02 8.41
CA ASP A 350 27.56 -31.17 7.53
C ASP A 350 26.11 -31.38 7.18
N ILE A 351 25.22 -31.26 8.17
CA ILE A 351 23.75 -31.38 7.97
C ILE A 351 23.25 -30.39 6.92
N VAL A 352 23.72 -29.14 6.97
CA VAL A 352 23.19 -28.05 6.13
C VAL A 352 23.95 -27.91 4.81
N PHE A 353 25.29 -28.01 4.82
CA PHE A 353 26.14 -27.62 3.68
C PHE A 353 26.79 -28.74 2.92
N SER A 354 26.96 -29.93 3.49
CA SER A 354 27.76 -31.00 2.85
C SER A 354 27.14 -31.53 1.55
N TRP A 355 25.84 -31.51 1.44
CA TRP A 355 25.08 -32.05 0.31
C TRP A 355 24.29 -30.99 -0.49
N THR A 356 24.13 -29.80 0.03
CA THR A 356 23.36 -28.71 -0.63
C THR A 356 24.14 -28.08 -1.78
N GLY A 357 23.41 -27.61 -2.79
CA GLY A 357 23.95 -26.89 -3.95
C GLY A 357 23.97 -25.36 -3.71
N SER A 358 23.82 -24.60 -4.79
CA SER A 358 23.86 -23.14 -4.79
C SER A 358 22.46 -22.50 -4.88
N GLU A 359 21.42 -23.28 -5.13
CA GLU A 359 20.07 -22.78 -5.34
C GLU A 359 19.17 -23.16 -4.18
N CYS A 360 18.42 -22.16 -3.69
CA CYS A 360 17.29 -22.36 -2.80
C CYS A 360 16.14 -21.47 -3.19
N ALA A 361 14.92 -21.87 -2.83
CA ALA A 361 13.73 -21.05 -3.05
C ALA A 361 12.69 -21.23 -1.97
N VAL A 362 11.86 -20.20 -1.82
CA VAL A 362 10.59 -20.23 -1.08
C VAL A 362 9.48 -20.04 -2.11
N LEU A 363 8.52 -20.95 -2.14
CA LEU A 363 7.40 -20.94 -3.07
C LEU A 363 6.11 -20.78 -2.30
N GLY A 364 5.24 -19.91 -2.78
CA GLY A 364 3.82 -19.86 -2.36
C GLY A 364 2.95 -20.56 -3.38
N ILE A 365 2.08 -21.43 -2.89
CA ILE A 365 1.22 -22.27 -3.72
C ILE A 365 -0.23 -21.77 -3.65
N GLU A 366 -0.92 -21.85 -4.75
CA GLU A 366 -2.31 -21.41 -4.85
C GLU A 366 -3.21 -22.11 -3.83
N GLY A 367 -4.00 -21.31 -3.08
CA GLY A 367 -5.00 -21.81 -2.16
C GLY A 367 -4.50 -22.18 -0.75
N ASN A 368 -3.23 -21.98 -0.45
CA ASN A 368 -2.69 -22.26 0.90
C ASN A 368 -1.58 -21.26 1.29
N THR A 369 -1.56 -20.86 2.55
CA THR A 369 -0.57 -19.90 3.09
C THR A 369 0.77 -20.51 3.46
N ASP A 370 0.83 -21.84 3.62
CA ASP A 370 2.07 -22.52 4.01
C ASP A 370 3.07 -22.55 2.84
N PRO A 371 4.28 -22.03 3.02
CA PRO A 371 5.26 -22.02 1.94
C PRO A 371 5.85 -23.41 1.69
N VAL A 372 6.35 -23.59 0.47
CA VAL A 372 7.22 -24.72 0.13
C VAL A 372 8.65 -24.23 0.01
N PHE A 373 9.55 -24.80 0.79
CA PHE A 373 10.98 -24.53 0.74
C PHE A 373 11.66 -25.54 -0.18
N VAL A 374 12.54 -25.05 -1.04
CA VAL A 374 13.25 -25.87 -2.03
C VAL A 374 14.75 -25.68 -1.85
N LEU A 375 15.49 -26.78 -1.81
CA LEU A 375 16.95 -26.76 -1.77
C LEU A 375 17.51 -27.64 -2.90
N GLN A 376 18.55 -27.15 -3.56
CA GLN A 376 19.30 -27.93 -4.55
C GLN A 376 20.16 -28.98 -3.87
N ILE A 377 20.18 -30.19 -4.42
CA ILE A 377 21.02 -31.31 -3.99
C ILE A 377 22.25 -31.34 -4.90
N ARG A 378 23.43 -31.12 -4.32
CA ARG A 378 24.72 -31.28 -5.01
C ARG A 378 25.24 -32.71 -4.92
N ASP A 379 25.05 -33.35 -3.77
CA ASP A 379 25.50 -34.70 -3.50
C ASP A 379 24.37 -35.54 -2.87
N ALA A 380 23.73 -36.35 -3.71
CA ALA A 380 22.62 -37.21 -3.28
C ALA A 380 23.03 -38.28 -2.27
N ARG A 381 24.27 -38.83 -2.42
CA ARG A 381 24.76 -39.87 -1.51
C ARG A 381 25.05 -39.31 -0.11
N GLN A 382 25.63 -38.12 -0.07
CA GLN A 382 25.91 -37.44 1.20
C GLN A 382 24.58 -37.03 1.89
N ARG A 383 23.59 -36.53 1.14
CA ARG A 383 22.25 -36.26 1.66
C ARG A 383 21.63 -37.51 2.30
N GLU A 384 21.67 -38.66 1.61
CA GLU A 384 21.14 -39.93 2.14
C GLU A 384 21.81 -40.31 3.47
N LYS A 385 23.16 -40.27 3.53
CA LYS A 385 23.91 -40.56 4.77
C LYS A 385 23.49 -39.63 5.92
N ILE A 386 23.35 -38.33 5.66
CA ILE A 386 22.92 -37.34 6.67
C ILE A 386 21.53 -37.65 7.14
N PHE A 387 20.59 -37.91 6.23
CA PHE A 387 19.20 -38.19 6.57
C PHE A 387 19.08 -39.52 7.35
N ASP A 388 19.83 -40.56 6.95
CA ASP A 388 19.88 -41.82 7.69
C ASP A 388 20.43 -41.60 9.11
N SER A 389 21.46 -40.76 9.28
CA SER A 389 21.98 -40.41 10.61
C SER A 389 20.98 -39.68 11.47
N ILE A 390 20.19 -38.78 10.87
CA ILE A 390 19.12 -38.04 11.56
C ILE A 390 17.97 -38.99 11.92
N PHE A 391 17.50 -39.83 10.98
CA PHE A 391 16.36 -40.73 11.19
C PHE A 391 16.65 -41.93 12.10
N SER A 392 17.91 -42.35 12.17
CA SER A 392 18.34 -43.45 13.06
C SER A 392 18.53 -42.99 14.51
N SER A 393 18.49 -41.69 14.80
CA SER A 393 18.67 -41.17 16.15
C SER A 393 17.41 -41.36 16.99
N PHE A 394 17.57 -41.71 18.27
CA PHE A 394 16.46 -41.83 19.24
C PHE A 394 15.71 -40.51 19.53
N ALA A 395 16.18 -39.40 18.98
CA ALA A 395 15.59 -38.07 19.18
C ALA A 395 14.39 -37.79 18.25
N ILE A 396 14.10 -38.70 17.30
CA ILE A 396 12.99 -38.52 16.35
C ILE A 396 11.98 -39.67 16.55
N GLU A 397 10.89 -39.36 17.25
CA GLU A 397 9.75 -40.26 17.40
C GLU A 397 8.90 -40.23 16.10
N ASN A 398 8.67 -41.42 15.55
CA ASN A 398 7.68 -41.79 14.54
C ASN A 398 7.74 -41.02 13.20
N ASN A 399 8.41 -41.64 12.27
CA ASN A 399 8.38 -41.32 10.84
C ASN A 399 6.98 -41.66 10.26
N THR A 400 5.99 -40.78 10.38
CA THR A 400 4.68 -40.97 9.75
C THR A 400 4.80 -40.70 8.26
N ASN A 401 4.61 -41.76 7.45
CA ASN A 401 4.53 -41.62 6.00
C ASN A 401 3.07 -41.36 5.61
N LEU A 402 2.82 -40.21 5.03
CA LEU A 402 1.50 -39.86 4.47
C LEU A 402 1.54 -40.07 2.95
N ILE A 403 0.47 -40.61 2.38
CA ILE A 403 0.31 -40.72 0.93
C ILE A 403 -0.86 -39.84 0.52
N ILE A 404 -0.55 -38.76 -0.25
CA ILE A 404 -1.53 -37.83 -0.78
C ILE A 404 -1.26 -37.63 -2.29
N GLY A 405 -2.29 -37.69 -3.11
CA GLY A 405 -2.13 -37.46 -4.56
C GLY A 405 -1.17 -38.42 -5.24
N GLY A 406 -0.95 -39.61 -4.66
CA GLY A 406 -0.02 -40.62 -5.19
C GLY A 406 1.45 -40.39 -4.85
N VAL A 407 1.77 -39.37 -4.05
CA VAL A 407 3.14 -39.14 -3.55
C VAL A 407 3.28 -39.58 -2.09
N ARG A 408 4.36 -40.21 -1.77
CA ARG A 408 4.73 -40.58 -0.39
C ARG A 408 5.50 -39.41 0.23
N LEU A 409 4.98 -38.87 1.30
CA LEU A 409 5.49 -37.71 2.01
C LEU A 409 5.97 -38.15 3.42
N PRO A 410 7.26 -38.46 3.60
CA PRO A 410 7.82 -38.64 4.94
C PRO A 410 7.81 -37.29 5.70
N ARG A 411 7.71 -37.37 7.02
CA ARG A 411 7.69 -36.22 7.92
C ARG A 411 8.92 -36.21 8.81
N ILE A 412 9.51 -35.06 9.06
CA ILE A 412 10.67 -34.88 9.92
C ILE A 412 10.28 -34.03 11.12
N ASP A 413 10.54 -34.50 12.35
CA ASP A 413 10.49 -33.64 13.53
C ASP A 413 11.80 -32.85 13.66
N MET A 414 11.73 -31.54 13.47
CA MET A 414 12.92 -30.69 13.61
C MET A 414 13.25 -30.50 15.10
N PRO A 415 14.50 -30.80 15.51
CA PRO A 415 14.95 -30.54 16.89
C PRO A 415 14.82 -29.05 17.26
N LEU A 416 14.45 -28.76 18.53
CA LEU A 416 14.14 -27.41 19.01
C LEU A 416 15.22 -26.37 18.66
N LEU A 417 16.50 -26.70 18.86
CA LEU A 417 17.61 -25.78 18.54
C LEU A 417 17.75 -25.50 17.04
N LEU A 418 17.43 -26.48 16.19
CA LEU A 418 17.43 -26.29 14.74
C LEU A 418 16.22 -25.45 14.30
N ARG A 419 15.06 -25.61 14.95
CA ARG A 419 13.90 -24.73 14.76
C ARG A 419 14.23 -23.29 15.12
N GLU A 420 14.79 -23.03 16.30
CA GLU A 420 15.15 -21.69 16.74
C GLU A 420 16.15 -21.04 15.78
N LEU A 421 17.11 -21.82 15.26
CA LEU A 421 18.06 -21.34 14.26
C LEU A 421 17.35 -20.99 12.94
N LEU A 422 16.49 -21.84 12.40
CA LEU A 422 15.73 -21.58 11.18
C LEU A 422 14.77 -20.40 11.36
N ALA A 423 14.11 -20.28 12.53
CA ALA A 423 13.26 -19.16 12.86
C ALA A 423 14.02 -17.82 12.87
N SER A 424 15.30 -17.80 13.27
CA SER A 424 16.14 -16.60 13.20
C SER A 424 16.39 -16.11 11.76
N PHE A 425 16.21 -17.01 10.78
CA PHE A 425 16.22 -16.68 9.33
C PHE A 425 14.81 -16.51 8.72
N GLY A 426 13.78 -16.46 9.58
CA GLY A 426 12.39 -16.32 9.13
C GLY A 426 11.77 -17.62 8.57
N VAL A 427 12.38 -18.78 8.85
CA VAL A 427 11.91 -20.09 8.41
C VAL A 427 11.37 -20.86 9.60
N ASP A 428 10.03 -20.95 9.73
CA ASP A 428 9.37 -21.74 10.77
C ASP A 428 8.87 -23.06 10.16
N LEU A 429 9.60 -24.15 10.43
CA LEU A 429 9.31 -25.50 9.94
C LEU A 429 9.51 -26.52 11.07
N PRO A 430 8.59 -26.60 12.02
CA PRO A 430 8.74 -27.52 13.15
C PRO A 430 8.68 -29.00 12.75
N ARG A 431 7.80 -29.36 11.85
CA ARG A 431 7.51 -30.76 11.49
C ARG A 431 7.24 -30.94 9.99
N PRO A 432 8.15 -30.51 9.08
CA PRO A 432 7.89 -30.51 7.66
C PRO A 432 7.77 -31.92 7.07
N TYR A 433 6.87 -32.05 6.11
CA TYR A 433 6.89 -33.11 5.12
C TYR A 433 7.91 -32.79 4.04
N TYR A 434 8.40 -33.81 3.31
CA TYR A 434 9.29 -33.59 2.19
C TYR A 434 9.15 -34.62 1.08
N PHE A 435 9.58 -34.27 -0.11
CA PHE A 435 9.86 -35.21 -1.19
C PHE A 435 11.10 -34.75 -1.99
N VAL A 436 11.70 -35.68 -2.75
CA VAL A 436 12.85 -35.42 -3.63
C VAL A 436 12.42 -35.64 -5.06
N GLN A 437 12.72 -34.68 -5.94
CA GLN A 437 12.46 -34.78 -7.37
C GLN A 437 13.67 -34.22 -8.14
N GLY A 438 14.34 -35.06 -8.93
CA GLY A 438 15.58 -34.69 -9.60
C GLY A 438 16.65 -34.23 -8.61
N ASP A 439 17.25 -33.07 -8.88
CA ASP A 439 18.32 -32.50 -8.06
C ASP A 439 17.77 -31.55 -6.97
N TYR A 440 16.49 -31.66 -6.58
CA TYR A 440 15.88 -30.78 -5.58
C TYR A 440 15.10 -31.56 -4.53
N ILE A 441 15.12 -31.04 -3.32
CA ILE A 441 14.29 -31.47 -2.19
C ILE A 441 13.33 -30.36 -1.82
N TYR A 442 12.06 -30.71 -1.57
CA TYR A 442 10.97 -29.81 -1.27
C TYR A 442 10.45 -30.10 0.13
N PHE A 443 10.29 -29.05 0.96
CA PHE A 443 9.81 -29.13 2.33
C PHE A 443 8.58 -28.24 2.53
N SER A 444 7.58 -28.68 3.28
CA SER A 444 6.46 -27.87 3.73
C SER A 444 5.77 -28.47 4.94
N GLU A 445 5.14 -27.64 5.78
CA GLU A 445 4.18 -28.12 6.79
C GLU A 445 2.89 -28.63 6.15
N SER A 446 2.53 -28.15 4.95
CA SER A 446 1.36 -28.58 4.19
C SER A 446 1.67 -29.73 3.24
N PRO A 447 1.21 -30.97 3.52
CA PRO A 447 1.35 -32.08 2.60
C PRO A 447 0.56 -31.87 1.30
N GLN A 448 -0.52 -31.08 1.33
CA GLN A 448 -1.33 -30.70 0.15
C GLN A 448 -0.48 -29.88 -0.83
N ASN A 449 0.27 -28.88 -0.33
CA ASN A 449 1.13 -28.04 -1.18
C ASN A 449 2.22 -28.89 -1.85
N LEU A 450 2.83 -29.80 -1.09
CA LEU A 450 3.83 -30.73 -1.66
C LEU A 450 3.23 -31.64 -2.72
N SER A 451 2.01 -32.17 -2.49
CA SER A 451 1.28 -32.97 -3.47
C SER A 451 0.97 -32.17 -4.74
N THR A 452 0.55 -30.93 -4.61
CA THR A 452 0.26 -30.02 -5.75
C THR A 452 1.53 -29.79 -6.57
N VAL A 453 2.64 -29.40 -5.93
CA VAL A 453 3.94 -29.20 -6.61
C VAL A 453 4.42 -30.48 -7.28
N TYR A 454 4.32 -31.64 -6.60
CA TYR A 454 4.71 -32.91 -7.18
C TYR A 454 3.90 -33.26 -8.44
N ASN A 455 2.58 -33.03 -8.40
CA ASN A 455 1.71 -33.31 -9.55
C ASN A 455 2.00 -32.36 -10.72
N ASP A 456 2.24 -31.08 -10.47
CA ASP A 456 2.65 -30.13 -11.50
C ASP A 456 3.94 -30.59 -12.22
N LEU A 457 4.93 -30.99 -11.43
CA LEU A 457 6.20 -31.48 -11.98
C LEU A 457 6.03 -32.78 -12.79
N LYS A 458 5.22 -33.71 -12.28
CA LYS A 458 4.90 -34.99 -12.96
C LYS A 458 4.15 -34.78 -14.27
N GLU A 459 3.17 -33.87 -14.27
CA GLU A 459 2.36 -33.54 -15.43
C GLU A 459 3.01 -32.52 -16.37
N ARG A 460 4.19 -32.00 -15.99
CA ARG A 460 4.94 -30.97 -16.70
C ARG A 460 4.13 -29.68 -16.89
N LYS A 461 3.31 -29.35 -15.92
CA LYS A 461 2.62 -28.06 -15.80
C LYS A 461 3.57 -27.05 -15.21
N MET A 462 4.30 -26.34 -16.06
CA MET A 462 5.37 -25.45 -15.63
C MET A 462 4.94 -23.98 -15.60
N LEU A 463 5.38 -23.25 -14.57
CA LEU A 463 5.15 -21.80 -14.41
C LEU A 463 5.59 -21.01 -15.67
N ALA A 464 6.64 -21.44 -16.36
CA ALA A 464 7.10 -20.85 -17.60
C ALA A 464 6.06 -20.85 -18.76
N ARG A 465 4.96 -21.61 -18.63
CA ARG A 465 3.82 -21.61 -19.57
C ARG A 465 2.72 -20.65 -19.17
N ASN A 466 2.71 -20.16 -17.92
CA ASN A 466 1.73 -19.20 -17.41
C ASN A 466 1.89 -17.86 -18.13
N GLU A 467 0.78 -17.28 -18.61
CA GLU A 467 0.79 -16.02 -19.37
C GLU A 467 1.22 -14.83 -18.52
N ASN A 468 0.82 -14.78 -17.24
CA ASN A 468 1.23 -13.73 -16.30
C ASN A 468 2.75 -13.74 -16.13
N TRP A 469 3.33 -14.94 -15.91
CA TRP A 469 4.77 -15.09 -15.77
C TRP A 469 5.52 -14.70 -17.05
N LYS A 470 5.04 -15.12 -18.24
CA LYS A 470 5.63 -14.74 -19.53
C LYS A 470 5.65 -13.22 -19.72
N THR A 471 4.54 -12.55 -19.39
CA THR A 471 4.42 -11.09 -19.55
C THR A 471 5.50 -10.36 -18.78
N VAL A 472 5.71 -10.68 -17.49
CA VAL A 472 6.70 -9.99 -16.66
C VAL A 472 8.13 -10.49 -16.87
N SER A 473 8.32 -11.63 -17.54
CA SER A 473 9.63 -12.23 -17.79
C SER A 473 10.21 -11.91 -19.17
N GLY A 474 9.40 -11.43 -20.12
CA GLY A 474 9.80 -11.24 -21.53
C GLY A 474 11.02 -10.34 -21.75
N ASN A 475 11.22 -9.36 -20.86
CA ASN A 475 12.32 -8.40 -20.91
C ASN A 475 13.39 -8.64 -19.83
N GLN A 476 13.28 -9.73 -19.04
CA GLN A 476 14.20 -10.05 -17.95
C GLN A 476 15.36 -10.91 -18.44
N SER A 477 16.51 -10.79 -17.79
CA SER A 477 17.65 -11.68 -18.04
C SER A 477 17.35 -13.09 -17.54
N ALA A 478 17.90 -14.09 -18.24
CA ALA A 478 17.88 -15.47 -17.73
C ALA A 478 18.82 -15.66 -16.53
N GLU A 479 19.88 -14.83 -16.42
CA GLU A 479 20.86 -14.90 -15.34
C GLU A 479 20.39 -14.09 -14.14
N ALA A 480 20.39 -14.67 -12.95
CA ALA A 480 20.05 -13.99 -11.70
C ALA A 480 20.81 -14.59 -10.51
N THR A 481 21.27 -13.74 -9.61
CA THR A 481 21.72 -14.11 -8.26
C THR A 481 20.54 -14.30 -7.33
N MET A 482 19.52 -13.45 -7.47
CA MET A 482 18.23 -13.56 -6.79
C MET A 482 17.13 -13.21 -7.77
N SER A 483 16.06 -14.00 -7.78
CA SER A 483 14.87 -13.76 -8.58
C SER A 483 13.63 -13.85 -7.70
N VAL A 484 12.75 -12.89 -7.85
CA VAL A 484 11.50 -12.82 -7.10
C VAL A 484 10.35 -12.65 -8.11
N TYR A 485 9.34 -13.47 -7.99
CA TYR A 485 8.10 -13.38 -8.76
C TYR A 485 6.92 -13.35 -7.81
N TYR A 486 5.88 -12.65 -8.19
CA TYR A 486 4.62 -12.66 -7.46
C TYR A 486 3.43 -12.52 -8.41
N ASP A 487 2.35 -13.20 -8.06
CA ASP A 487 0.99 -12.99 -8.56
C ASP A 487 0.09 -12.79 -7.33
N LEU A 488 -0.40 -11.56 -7.12
CA LEU A 488 -1.10 -11.16 -5.88
C LEU A 488 -2.56 -11.62 -5.82
N LYS A 489 -3.02 -12.43 -6.75
CA LYS A 489 -4.42 -12.88 -6.77
C LYS A 489 -4.85 -13.54 -5.45
N ARG A 490 -3.95 -14.29 -4.79
CA ARG A 490 -4.26 -15.05 -3.58
C ARG A 490 -3.16 -15.10 -2.52
N SER A 491 -1.98 -14.53 -2.76
CA SER A 491 -0.91 -14.54 -1.76
C SER A 491 0.07 -13.40 -1.95
N VAL A 492 0.76 -13.00 -0.87
CA VAL A 492 1.70 -11.90 -0.87
C VAL A 492 3.07 -12.36 -0.43
N PRO A 493 4.10 -12.13 -1.26
CA PRO A 493 5.48 -12.40 -0.89
C PRO A 493 5.89 -11.60 0.35
N PHE A 494 6.77 -12.20 1.15
CA PHE A 494 7.24 -11.60 2.41
C PHE A 494 7.88 -10.21 2.25
N PHE A 495 8.49 -9.91 1.12
CA PHE A 495 9.15 -8.62 0.88
C PHE A 495 8.17 -7.46 0.63
N ILE A 496 6.89 -7.72 0.34
CA ILE A 496 5.85 -6.71 0.19
C ILE A 496 5.10 -6.49 1.53
N ARG A 497 5.32 -7.33 2.54
CA ARG A 497 4.58 -7.32 3.81
C ARG A 497 4.86 -6.10 4.70
N ASN A 498 5.99 -5.45 4.56
CA ASN A 498 6.43 -4.40 5.48
C ASN A 498 6.07 -2.99 4.97
N GLY A 499 4.79 -2.70 4.78
CA GLY A 499 4.17 -1.37 4.65
C GLY A 499 5.03 -0.17 4.21
N THR A 500 5.92 -0.35 3.23
CA THR A 500 6.66 0.76 2.64
C THR A 500 5.82 1.41 1.54
N LEU A 501 5.99 2.71 1.32
CA LEU A 501 5.34 3.47 0.25
C LEU A 501 5.44 2.74 -1.12
N LEU A 502 6.60 2.14 -1.40
CA LEU A 502 6.81 1.34 -2.61
C LEU A 502 5.92 0.09 -2.63
N ALA A 503 5.71 -0.57 -1.49
CA ALA A 503 4.84 -1.74 -1.39
C ALA A 503 3.39 -1.40 -1.75
N ASP A 504 2.90 -0.23 -1.35
CA ASP A 504 1.53 0.20 -1.65
C ASP A 504 1.34 0.48 -3.14
N VAL A 505 2.35 1.05 -3.80
CA VAL A 505 2.34 1.21 -5.27
C VAL A 505 2.38 -0.15 -5.97
N LEU A 506 3.24 -1.08 -5.50
CA LEU A 506 3.35 -2.41 -6.11
C LEU A 506 2.07 -3.24 -5.97
N LYS A 507 1.21 -2.98 -4.99
CA LYS A 507 -0.11 -3.61 -4.87
C LYS A 507 -1.06 -3.29 -6.03
N LEU A 508 -0.86 -2.18 -6.72
CA LEU A 508 -1.60 -1.86 -7.94
C LEU A 508 -1.18 -2.73 -9.13
N TYR A 509 0.04 -3.24 -9.11
CA TYR A 509 0.60 -4.08 -10.17
C TYR A 509 0.65 -5.52 -9.65
N THR A 510 -0.45 -6.24 -9.88
CA THR A 510 -0.75 -7.52 -9.24
C THR A 510 0.16 -8.66 -9.63
N VAL A 511 0.88 -8.54 -10.74
CA VAL A 511 1.84 -9.53 -11.21
C VAL A 511 3.17 -8.84 -11.44
N GLY A 512 4.24 -9.38 -10.86
CA GLY A 512 5.57 -8.78 -11.03
C GLY A 512 6.72 -9.76 -10.91
N ARG A 513 7.83 -9.39 -11.51
CA ARG A 513 9.12 -10.08 -11.37
C ARG A 513 10.24 -9.07 -11.16
N CYS A 514 11.09 -9.35 -10.17
CA CYS A 514 12.26 -8.57 -9.82
C CYS A 514 13.48 -9.47 -9.79
N ASP A 515 14.46 -9.18 -10.64
CA ASP A 515 15.72 -9.92 -10.71
C ASP A 515 16.90 -9.05 -10.25
N PHE A 516 17.76 -9.63 -9.47
CA PHE A 516 19.04 -9.08 -9.07
C PHE A 516 20.15 -9.84 -9.78
N ARG A 517 20.87 -9.16 -10.63
CA ARG A 517 21.96 -9.75 -11.42
C ARG A 517 23.27 -9.07 -11.08
N LEU A 518 24.26 -9.88 -10.80
CA LEU A 518 25.63 -9.44 -10.55
C LEU A 518 26.51 -9.77 -11.75
N LYS A 519 27.20 -8.75 -12.30
CA LYS A 519 28.13 -8.92 -13.42
C LYS A 519 29.24 -7.89 -13.32
N ASN A 520 30.50 -8.35 -13.28
CA ASN A 520 31.69 -7.51 -13.19
C ASN A 520 31.58 -6.49 -12.03
N SER A 521 31.19 -6.94 -10.86
CA SER A 521 30.97 -6.11 -9.65
C SER A 521 29.93 -4.99 -9.81
N VAL A 522 29.02 -5.12 -10.79
CA VAL A 522 27.83 -4.27 -10.91
C VAL A 522 26.62 -5.12 -10.58
N LEU A 523 25.88 -4.71 -9.55
CA LEU A 523 24.58 -5.29 -9.22
C LEU A 523 23.50 -4.55 -10.00
N THR A 524 22.80 -5.24 -10.88
CA THR A 524 21.64 -4.72 -11.59
C THR A 524 20.37 -5.25 -10.92
N CYS A 525 19.50 -4.37 -10.47
CA CYS A 525 18.13 -4.68 -10.07
C CYS A 525 17.19 -4.35 -11.22
N GLN A 526 16.35 -5.29 -11.65
CA GLN A 526 15.39 -5.07 -12.71
C GLN A 526 14.02 -5.58 -12.27
N LEU A 527 13.06 -4.67 -12.12
CA LEU A 527 11.66 -4.93 -11.81
C LEU A 527 10.82 -4.71 -13.07
N HIS A 528 9.93 -5.63 -13.37
CA HIS A 528 8.81 -5.43 -14.27
C HIS A 528 7.56 -5.98 -13.59
N ALA A 529 6.55 -5.13 -13.42
CA ALA A 529 5.27 -5.53 -12.84
C ALA A 529 4.12 -4.95 -13.65
N VAL A 530 3.03 -5.70 -13.75
CA VAL A 530 1.86 -5.33 -14.55
C VAL A 530 0.61 -5.32 -13.69
N ALA A 531 -0.27 -4.37 -13.97
CA ALA A 531 -1.61 -4.36 -13.41
C ALA A 531 -2.43 -5.48 -14.07
N SER A 532 -3.26 -6.18 -13.28
CA SER A 532 -4.24 -7.07 -13.90
C SER A 532 -5.27 -6.24 -14.67
N SER A 533 -5.83 -6.78 -15.72
CA SER A 533 -6.86 -6.14 -16.55
C SER A 533 -8.11 -5.67 -15.77
N ALA A 534 -8.22 -6.07 -14.50
CA ALA A 534 -9.29 -5.69 -13.57
C ALA A 534 -9.05 -4.35 -12.84
N SER A 535 -7.93 -3.66 -13.03
CA SER A 535 -7.56 -2.49 -12.21
C SER A 535 -7.77 -1.13 -12.89
N ASP A 536 -8.82 -0.98 -13.71
CA ASP A 536 -9.16 0.31 -14.34
C ASP A 536 -9.98 1.23 -13.43
N MET A 537 -9.56 1.42 -12.17
CA MET A 537 -10.20 2.38 -11.28
C MET A 537 -9.67 3.78 -11.45
N ARG A 538 -10.58 4.73 -11.57
CA ARG A 538 -10.28 6.16 -11.67
C ARG A 538 -10.91 6.92 -10.51
N LEU A 539 -10.25 7.97 -10.06
CA LEU A 539 -10.84 8.90 -9.11
C LEU A 539 -11.98 9.68 -9.79
N VAL A 540 -13.17 9.65 -9.19
CA VAL A 540 -14.34 10.34 -9.71
C VAL A 540 -14.14 11.86 -9.63
N PRO A 541 -14.48 12.63 -10.68
CA PRO A 541 -14.40 14.10 -10.63
C PRO A 541 -15.15 14.69 -9.44
N GLY A 542 -14.55 15.69 -8.77
CA GLY A 542 -15.07 16.31 -7.55
C GLY A 542 -14.58 15.67 -6.26
N PHE A 543 -13.95 14.51 -6.32
CA PHE A 543 -13.23 13.90 -5.22
C PHE A 543 -11.71 14.13 -5.39
N PRO A 544 -10.98 14.10 -4.28
CA PRO A 544 -11.39 13.82 -2.90
C PRO A 544 -12.02 15.00 -2.20
N ILE A 545 -12.79 14.69 -1.15
CA ILE A 545 -13.46 15.69 -0.31
C ILE A 545 -12.79 15.69 1.06
N ALA A 546 -12.30 16.85 1.51
CA ALA A 546 -11.69 17.00 2.82
C ALA A 546 -12.72 16.82 3.94
N ILE A 547 -12.33 16.09 5.00
CA ILE A 547 -13.10 15.88 6.24
C ILE A 547 -12.38 16.63 7.37
N GLU A 548 -13.12 17.47 8.10
CA GLU A 548 -12.55 18.32 9.16
C GLU A 548 -12.31 17.58 10.48
N GLY A 549 -12.90 16.42 10.65
CA GLY A 549 -12.88 15.67 11.90
C GLY A 549 -12.45 14.23 11.75
N THR A 550 -12.66 13.43 12.81
CA THR A 550 -12.52 11.98 12.79
C THR A 550 -13.88 11.35 12.50
N THR A 551 -13.91 10.37 11.59
CA THR A 551 -15.06 9.53 11.34
C THR A 551 -14.58 8.11 11.01
N ASP A 552 -15.30 7.11 11.50
CA ASP A 552 -14.93 5.70 11.34
C ASP A 552 -15.75 4.99 10.26
N PHE A 553 -16.82 5.61 9.76
CA PHE A 553 -17.73 5.00 8.79
C PHE A 553 -18.49 6.00 7.96
N LEU A 554 -18.93 5.55 6.81
CA LEU A 554 -19.84 6.24 5.90
C LEU A 554 -21.17 5.51 5.87
N LEU A 555 -22.22 6.27 5.63
CA LEU A 555 -23.58 5.73 5.48
C LEU A 555 -24.15 6.21 4.17
N HIS A 556 -24.82 5.32 3.45
CA HIS A 556 -25.54 5.66 2.23
C HIS A 556 -27.05 5.52 2.46
N ALA A 557 -27.80 6.52 2.04
CA ALA A 557 -29.26 6.45 2.03
C ALA A 557 -29.78 6.75 0.63
N GLU A 558 -30.45 5.78 0.04
CA GLU A 558 -31.17 5.95 -1.21
C GLU A 558 -32.54 6.59 -0.97
N ALA A 559 -32.93 7.50 -1.84
CA ALA A 559 -34.30 8.04 -1.84
C ALA A 559 -34.82 8.11 -3.27
N GLY A 560 -35.26 6.98 -3.78
CA GLY A 560 -35.89 6.88 -5.11
C GLY A 560 -34.92 6.56 -6.25
N LYS A 561 -35.13 7.17 -7.43
CA LYS A 561 -34.42 6.81 -8.67
C LYS A 561 -33.04 7.46 -8.86
N ASN A 562 -32.58 8.28 -7.94
CA ASN A 562 -31.32 9.01 -8.05
C ASN A 562 -30.24 8.45 -7.12
N PRO A 563 -28.96 8.63 -7.44
CA PRO A 563 -27.89 8.39 -6.49
C PRO A 563 -28.23 9.11 -5.19
N GLY A 564 -28.19 8.42 -4.07
CA GLY A 564 -28.65 8.91 -2.78
C GLY A 564 -27.79 10.02 -2.19
N ALA A 565 -27.66 10.03 -0.87
CA ALA A 565 -26.75 10.91 -0.15
C ALA A 565 -25.83 10.07 0.73
N VAL A 566 -24.59 10.49 0.88
CA VAL A 566 -23.65 9.92 1.83
C VAL A 566 -23.61 10.77 3.09
N PHE A 567 -23.68 10.12 4.24
CA PHE A 567 -23.66 10.76 5.54
C PHE A 567 -22.47 10.26 6.36
N TRP A 568 -21.91 11.17 7.17
CA TRP A 568 -20.90 10.81 8.17
C TRP A 568 -20.99 11.71 9.41
N LEU A 569 -20.44 11.23 10.51
CA LEU A 569 -20.44 11.93 11.79
C LEU A 569 -19.01 12.36 12.11
N GLU A 570 -18.77 13.68 12.23
CA GLU A 570 -17.46 14.23 12.56
C GLU A 570 -17.35 14.52 14.07
N ASN A 571 -16.36 13.92 14.72
CA ASN A 571 -16.01 14.12 16.14
C ASN A 571 -17.21 13.94 17.11
N GLY A 572 -18.22 13.16 16.76
CA GLY A 572 -19.44 13.00 17.55
C GLY A 572 -20.31 14.26 17.70
N LYS A 573 -20.06 15.31 16.94
CA LYS A 573 -20.71 16.61 17.11
C LYS A 573 -21.34 17.22 15.84
N LYS A 574 -20.90 16.78 14.68
CA LYS A 574 -21.38 17.35 13.41
C LYS A 574 -21.75 16.24 12.44
N ILE A 575 -22.99 16.22 11.99
CA ILE A 575 -23.44 15.36 10.90
C ILE A 575 -23.22 16.10 9.58
N ARG A 576 -22.55 15.44 8.64
CA ARG A 576 -22.38 15.91 7.27
C ARG A 576 -23.20 15.06 6.32
N SER A 577 -23.70 15.71 5.29
CA SER A 577 -24.37 15.08 4.16
C SER A 577 -23.75 15.54 2.85
N LEU A 578 -23.53 14.60 1.94
CA LEU A 578 -23.14 14.85 0.57
C LEU A 578 -24.22 14.30 -0.35
N GLU A 579 -24.94 15.17 -1.05
CA GLU A 579 -25.89 14.79 -2.09
C GLU A 579 -25.11 14.39 -3.35
N LEU A 580 -25.13 13.13 -3.73
CA LEU A 580 -24.28 12.58 -4.81
C LEU A 580 -24.61 13.16 -6.20
N SER A 581 -25.89 13.46 -6.46
CA SER A 581 -26.33 14.01 -7.75
C SER A 581 -25.90 15.46 -8.02
N SER A 582 -25.70 16.25 -6.97
CA SER A 582 -25.40 17.70 -7.04
C SER A 582 -24.06 18.07 -6.42
N MET A 583 -23.40 17.13 -5.75
CA MET A 583 -22.19 17.34 -4.93
C MET A 583 -22.38 18.42 -3.84
N LYS A 584 -23.64 18.68 -3.47
CA LYS A 584 -23.99 19.67 -2.44
C LYS A 584 -23.71 19.09 -1.05
N LYS A 585 -22.96 19.84 -0.26
CA LYS A 585 -22.69 19.53 1.14
C LYS A 585 -23.68 20.25 2.05
N THR A 586 -24.17 19.54 3.06
CA THR A 586 -24.99 20.10 4.14
C THR A 586 -24.42 19.64 5.47
N GLU A 587 -24.55 20.46 6.52
CA GLU A 587 -24.08 20.15 7.86
C GLU A 587 -25.11 20.51 8.92
N LEU A 588 -25.10 19.72 10.02
CA LEU A 588 -25.91 19.96 11.20
C LEU A 588 -25.05 19.69 12.44
N GLY A 589 -24.92 20.67 13.29
CA GLY A 589 -24.19 20.60 14.54
C GLY A 589 -25.05 20.13 15.70
N PHE A 590 -24.42 19.35 16.62
CA PHE A 590 -25.02 18.83 17.85
C PHE A 590 -24.10 19.05 19.04
N THR A 591 -24.64 18.92 20.25
CA THR A 591 -23.82 18.91 21.45
C THR A 591 -23.00 17.65 21.55
N GLU A 592 -23.66 16.48 21.34
CA GLU A 592 -23.03 15.17 21.36
C GLU A 592 -23.95 14.13 20.70
N ILE A 593 -23.47 13.50 19.66
CA ILE A 593 -24.14 12.37 18.98
C ILE A 593 -23.30 11.12 19.17
N ALA A 594 -23.92 10.06 19.69
CA ALA A 594 -23.26 8.77 19.88
C ALA A 594 -23.16 7.98 18.56
N SER A 595 -24.19 8.03 17.70
CA SER A 595 -24.25 7.28 16.46
C SER A 595 -25.24 7.86 15.44
N ILE A 596 -24.99 7.55 14.16
CA ILE A 596 -25.95 7.75 13.08
C ILE A 596 -26.18 6.42 12.34
N VAL A 597 -27.42 6.21 11.84
CA VAL A 597 -27.82 4.98 11.13
C VAL A 597 -28.75 5.37 9.97
N PRO A 598 -28.54 4.85 8.74
CA PRO A 598 -29.49 5.09 7.66
C PRO A 598 -30.82 4.39 7.98
N ALA A 599 -31.94 5.01 7.62
CA ALA A 599 -33.23 4.36 7.73
C ALA A 599 -33.30 3.19 6.73
N ALA A 600 -33.74 2.02 7.18
CA ALA A 600 -33.83 0.81 6.34
C ALA A 600 -34.95 0.93 5.28
N GLU A 601 -35.99 1.69 5.58
CA GLU A 601 -37.09 2.02 4.68
C GLU A 601 -37.38 3.53 4.73
N LYS A 602 -38.09 4.03 3.73
CA LYS A 602 -38.54 5.42 3.72
C LYS A 602 -39.52 5.67 4.87
N CYS A 603 -39.06 6.42 5.85
CA CYS A 603 -39.85 6.85 6.99
C CYS A 603 -40.82 7.99 6.64
N ARG A 604 -41.69 8.37 7.60
CA ARG A 604 -42.63 9.48 7.47
C ARG A 604 -41.91 10.77 7.05
N GLU A 605 -42.59 11.60 6.30
CA GLU A 605 -42.12 12.93 5.86
C GLU A 605 -40.73 12.93 5.21
N GLY A 606 -40.30 11.78 4.65
CA GLY A 606 -39.02 11.67 3.96
C GLY A 606 -37.81 11.50 4.87
N GLY A 607 -38.00 11.04 6.12
CA GLY A 607 -36.89 10.66 7.01
C GLY A 607 -36.00 9.58 6.39
N VAL A 608 -34.70 9.79 6.39
CA VAL A 608 -33.69 8.91 5.78
C VAL A 608 -32.53 8.57 6.71
N LEU A 609 -32.35 9.32 7.79
CA LEU A 609 -31.23 9.16 8.71
C LEU A 609 -31.69 9.26 10.16
N TRP A 610 -31.37 8.27 10.95
CA TRP A 610 -31.49 8.30 12.40
C TRP A 610 -30.21 8.84 13.03
N ALA A 611 -30.33 9.71 14.03
CA ALA A 611 -29.20 10.13 14.87
C ALA A 611 -29.57 9.97 16.34
N VAL A 612 -28.67 9.36 17.10
CA VAL A 612 -28.88 9.05 18.53
C VAL A 612 -27.85 9.78 19.36
N GLY A 613 -28.31 10.61 20.27
CA GLY A 613 -27.49 11.32 21.24
C GLY A 613 -27.04 10.41 22.40
N ALA A 614 -25.90 10.71 22.99
CA ALA A 614 -25.41 10.00 24.17
C ALA A 614 -26.36 10.15 25.39
N ASN A 615 -27.19 11.17 25.40
CA ASN A 615 -28.23 11.42 26.40
C ASN A 615 -29.58 10.75 26.12
N GLY A 616 -29.66 9.88 25.10
CA GLY A 616 -30.90 9.24 24.68
C GLY A 616 -31.84 10.08 23.81
N ALA A 617 -31.41 11.22 23.34
CA ALA A 617 -32.14 11.98 22.34
C ALA A 617 -32.07 11.29 20.98
N VAL A 618 -33.23 11.08 20.32
CA VAL A 618 -33.32 10.46 19.00
C VAL A 618 -33.87 11.46 18.00
N HIS A 619 -33.17 11.57 16.89
CA HIS A 619 -33.55 12.41 15.75
C HIS A 619 -33.87 11.52 14.56
N LEU A 620 -34.87 11.87 13.79
CA LEU A 620 -35.13 11.34 12.46
C LEU A 620 -35.00 12.53 11.47
N LEU A 621 -34.00 12.44 10.60
CA LEU A 621 -33.57 13.52 9.71
C LEU A 621 -33.94 13.23 8.26
N ASN A 622 -34.39 14.25 7.53
CA ASN A 622 -34.52 14.20 6.08
C ASN A 622 -33.14 14.40 5.39
N ARG A 623 -33.09 14.40 4.05
CA ARG A 623 -31.86 14.65 3.28
C ARG A 623 -31.20 16.01 3.53
N ALA A 624 -31.99 17.01 3.87
CA ALA A 624 -31.51 18.33 4.20
C ALA A 624 -31.03 18.47 5.65
N LEU A 625 -30.96 17.33 6.39
CA LEU A 625 -30.64 17.26 7.81
C LEU A 625 -31.62 18.01 8.72
N GLU A 626 -32.87 18.09 8.34
CA GLU A 626 -33.93 18.66 9.16
C GLU A 626 -34.70 17.55 9.88
N ASN A 627 -35.08 17.76 11.15
CA ASN A 627 -35.94 16.83 11.87
C ASN A 627 -37.32 16.73 11.23
N VAL A 628 -37.86 15.52 11.16
CA VAL A 628 -39.18 15.21 10.62
C VAL A 628 -40.18 14.89 11.73
N GLY A 629 -41.44 15.23 11.52
CA GLY A 629 -42.54 14.96 12.46
C GLY A 629 -42.29 15.52 13.86
N ASN A 630 -42.47 14.67 14.88
CA ASN A 630 -42.32 15.03 16.30
C ASN A 630 -40.88 14.89 16.84
N PHE A 631 -39.90 14.63 15.98
CA PHE A 631 -38.50 14.52 16.41
C PHE A 631 -37.87 15.91 16.61
N PRO A 632 -36.91 16.04 17.57
CA PRO A 632 -36.30 14.94 18.38
C PRO A 632 -37.21 14.53 19.55
N ILE A 633 -37.06 13.26 19.94
CA ILE A 633 -37.68 12.69 21.14
C ILE A 633 -36.60 12.29 22.15
N LEU A 634 -36.96 12.27 23.44
CA LEU A 634 -36.07 11.82 24.50
C LEU A 634 -36.56 10.45 25.02
N THR A 635 -35.78 9.42 24.79
CA THR A 635 -36.17 8.05 25.15
C THR A 635 -35.62 7.56 26.50
N GLY A 636 -34.69 8.29 27.12
CA GLY A 636 -33.95 7.84 28.29
C GLY A 636 -32.95 6.73 28.02
N ALA A 637 -32.72 6.34 26.78
CA ALA A 637 -31.69 5.37 26.41
C ALA A 637 -30.30 5.85 26.84
N ALA A 638 -29.48 4.92 27.35
CA ALA A 638 -28.05 5.09 27.54
C ALA A 638 -27.31 4.16 26.54
N PRO A 639 -27.05 4.60 25.29
CA PRO A 639 -26.57 3.73 24.25
C PRO A 639 -25.29 2.99 24.67
N SER A 640 -25.29 1.66 24.55
CA SER A 640 -24.16 0.77 24.87
C SER A 640 -23.45 0.27 23.62
N ALA A 641 -24.14 0.28 22.49
CA ALA A 641 -23.60 -0.10 21.19
C ALA A 641 -24.28 0.70 20.05
N ARG A 642 -23.80 0.50 18.83
CA ARG A 642 -24.38 1.15 17.65
C ARG A 642 -25.82 0.67 17.43
N PRO A 643 -26.77 1.59 17.19
CA PRO A 643 -28.14 1.23 16.83
C PRO A 643 -28.23 0.58 15.44
N ALA A 644 -29.34 -0.12 15.20
CA ALA A 644 -29.68 -0.71 13.91
C ALA A 644 -31.09 -0.30 13.46
N ALA A 645 -31.24 0.07 12.19
CA ALA A 645 -32.53 0.43 11.62
C ALA A 645 -33.23 -0.82 11.09
N PHE A 646 -34.45 -1.08 11.54
CA PHE A 646 -35.25 -2.25 11.23
C PHE A 646 -36.62 -1.86 10.67
N GLY A 647 -36.80 -1.93 9.37
CA GLY A 647 -37.96 -1.38 8.68
C GLY A 647 -38.05 0.14 8.94
N LYS A 648 -39.19 0.59 9.53
CA LYS A 648 -39.40 1.99 9.93
C LYS A 648 -39.08 2.25 11.40
N THR A 649 -38.38 1.32 12.06
CA THR A 649 -38.01 1.42 13.48
C THR A 649 -36.52 1.47 13.66
N LEU A 650 -36.08 2.00 14.79
CA LEU A 650 -34.69 2.01 15.23
C LEU A 650 -34.55 1.18 16.50
N LEU A 651 -33.63 0.23 16.49
CA LEU A 651 -33.26 -0.59 17.65
C LEU A 651 -32.02 0.03 18.31
N ILE A 652 -32.13 0.50 19.55
CA ILE A 652 -31.03 1.14 20.28
C ILE A 652 -30.63 0.22 21.44
N PRO A 653 -29.48 -0.46 21.37
CA PRO A 653 -28.90 -1.13 22.52
C PRO A 653 -28.63 -0.12 23.64
N SER A 654 -29.11 -0.43 24.84
CA SER A 654 -29.00 0.43 26.01
C SER A 654 -28.44 -0.35 27.20
N ARG A 655 -27.77 0.34 28.12
CA ARG A 655 -27.22 -0.26 29.35
C ARG A 655 -28.31 -0.98 30.13
N GLY A 656 -27.96 -2.08 30.82
CA GLY A 656 -28.86 -2.92 31.63
C GLY A 656 -29.64 -3.92 30.77
N SER A 657 -29.01 -4.42 29.70
CA SER A 657 -29.56 -5.47 28.83
C SER A 657 -30.94 -5.15 28.25
N VAL A 658 -31.05 -3.96 27.67
CA VAL A 658 -32.31 -3.44 27.13
C VAL A 658 -32.09 -2.98 25.68
N ILE A 659 -33.07 -3.23 24.81
CA ILE A 659 -33.17 -2.54 23.51
C ILE A 659 -34.38 -1.59 23.56
N ILE A 660 -34.13 -0.32 23.26
CA ILE A 660 -35.17 0.66 23.01
C ILE A 660 -35.57 0.59 21.54
N VAL A 661 -36.84 0.37 21.27
CA VAL A 661 -37.41 0.27 19.92
C VAL A 661 -38.14 1.56 19.60
N VAL A 662 -37.57 2.44 18.78
CA VAL A 662 -38.19 3.72 18.39
C VAL A 662 -38.87 3.58 17.05
N LYS A 663 -40.11 4.03 16.92
CA LYS A 663 -40.89 4.05 15.66
C LYS A 663 -40.81 5.42 14.95
N ASP A 664 -41.07 5.43 13.64
CA ASP A 664 -41.02 6.67 12.83
C ASP A 664 -42.12 7.69 13.17
N ASP A 665 -43.09 7.35 14.06
CA ASP A 665 -44.09 8.26 14.59
C ASP A 665 -43.67 8.93 15.93
N GLY A 666 -42.49 8.58 16.45
CA GLY A 666 -41.95 9.11 17.70
C GLY A 666 -42.36 8.33 18.95
N THR A 667 -43.15 7.24 18.80
CA THR A 667 -43.41 6.32 19.93
C THR A 667 -42.25 5.35 20.12
N TYR A 668 -42.02 4.87 21.33
CA TYR A 668 -40.98 3.87 21.63
C TYR A 668 -41.44 2.88 22.69
N ASP A 669 -40.83 1.68 22.63
CA ASP A 669 -41.05 0.56 23.54
C ASP A 669 -39.68 0.07 24.07
N GLU A 670 -39.67 -0.58 25.25
CA GLU A 670 -38.51 -1.23 25.84
C GLU A 670 -38.62 -2.76 25.71
N VAL A 671 -37.56 -3.42 25.28
CA VAL A 671 -37.42 -4.88 25.27
C VAL A 671 -36.26 -5.25 26.18
N ARG A 672 -36.57 -5.93 27.31
CA ARG A 672 -35.56 -6.40 28.28
C ARG A 672 -35.18 -7.84 27.97
N PHE A 673 -33.88 -8.12 28.05
CA PHE A 673 -33.34 -9.46 27.89
C PHE A 673 -33.29 -10.17 29.23
N PRO A 674 -33.37 -11.54 29.23
CA PRO A 674 -33.52 -12.31 30.47
C PRO A 674 -32.32 -12.28 31.41
N ASP A 675 -31.11 -12.15 30.86
CA ASP A 675 -29.86 -12.15 31.61
C ASP A 675 -29.47 -10.74 32.05
N ASP A 676 -28.69 -10.64 33.14
CA ASP A 676 -28.12 -9.38 33.64
C ASP A 676 -26.82 -9.03 32.93
N GLY A 677 -26.74 -9.27 31.62
CA GLY A 677 -25.58 -8.98 30.76
C GLY A 677 -25.57 -7.56 30.21
N GLU A 678 -24.71 -7.34 29.23
CA GLU A 678 -24.66 -6.10 28.46
C GLU A 678 -24.68 -6.37 26.96
N ILE A 679 -25.44 -5.57 26.22
CA ILE A 679 -25.47 -5.59 24.76
C ILE A 679 -24.40 -4.61 24.28
N LEU A 680 -23.26 -5.12 23.84
CA LEU A 680 -22.07 -4.35 23.45
C LEU A 680 -21.84 -4.31 21.93
N SER A 681 -22.72 -4.94 21.14
CA SER A 681 -22.66 -4.96 19.67
C SER A 681 -23.98 -4.51 19.04
N ALA A 682 -23.92 -4.06 17.78
CA ALA A 682 -25.11 -3.68 17.05
C ALA A 682 -26.03 -4.90 16.80
N PRO A 683 -27.36 -4.77 16.84
CA PRO A 683 -28.25 -5.81 16.36
C PRO A 683 -28.04 -6.12 14.89
N SER A 684 -27.93 -7.41 14.53
CA SER A 684 -27.86 -7.85 13.14
C SER A 684 -29.24 -8.16 12.60
N LEU A 685 -29.48 -7.86 11.34
CA LEU A 685 -30.81 -7.89 10.74
C LEU A 685 -30.88 -8.80 9.51
N SER A 686 -31.96 -9.60 9.40
CA SER A 686 -32.30 -10.35 8.20
C SER A 686 -33.82 -10.52 8.08
N GLY A 687 -34.40 -10.00 7.00
CA GLY A 687 -35.85 -10.05 6.81
C GLY A 687 -36.60 -9.34 7.94
N ASP A 688 -37.44 -10.09 8.69
CA ASP A 688 -38.22 -9.60 9.83
C ASP A 688 -37.61 -10.00 11.19
N THR A 689 -36.35 -10.45 11.20
CA THR A 689 -35.68 -10.95 12.40
C THR A 689 -34.42 -10.18 12.69
N ALA A 690 -34.20 -9.83 13.96
CA ALA A 690 -32.97 -9.26 14.49
C ALA A 690 -32.27 -10.26 15.42
N ALA A 691 -30.94 -10.35 15.34
CA ALA A 691 -30.13 -11.09 16.30
C ALA A 691 -29.36 -10.12 17.18
N VAL A 692 -29.37 -10.38 18.50
CA VAL A 692 -28.75 -9.57 19.53
C VAL A 692 -27.79 -10.44 20.33
N TYR A 693 -26.54 -10.04 20.43
CA TYR A 693 -25.54 -10.68 21.27
C TYR A 693 -25.47 -9.96 22.61
N GLU A 694 -25.81 -10.69 23.66
CA GLU A 694 -25.71 -10.25 25.04
C GLU A 694 -24.48 -10.91 25.68
N LYS A 695 -23.59 -10.08 26.23
CA LYS A 695 -22.38 -10.50 26.91
C LYS A 695 -22.64 -10.56 28.41
N SER A 696 -22.72 -11.77 28.94
CA SER A 696 -22.73 -12.09 30.36
C SER A 696 -21.51 -12.96 30.71
N PHE A 697 -21.58 -13.79 31.75
CA PHE A 697 -20.52 -14.75 32.08
C PHE A 697 -20.29 -15.79 30.95
N ALA A 698 -21.36 -16.24 30.30
CA ALA A 698 -21.36 -16.95 29.02
C ALA A 698 -22.13 -16.06 28.03
N GLY A 699 -21.63 -15.82 26.82
CA GLY A 699 -22.36 -14.99 25.85
C GLY A 699 -23.60 -15.71 25.32
N SER A 700 -24.69 -14.96 25.08
CA SER A 700 -25.96 -15.50 24.55
C SER A 700 -26.41 -14.70 23.34
N ILE A 701 -26.91 -15.37 22.31
CA ILE A 701 -27.51 -14.71 21.14
C ILE A 701 -29.02 -14.92 21.22
N TYR A 702 -29.75 -13.81 21.20
CA TYR A 702 -31.20 -13.78 21.19
C TYR A 702 -31.72 -13.33 19.83
N LEU A 703 -32.79 -13.97 19.39
CA LEU A 703 -33.54 -13.59 18.18
C LEU A 703 -34.77 -12.78 18.56
N MET A 704 -34.94 -11.66 17.93
CA MET A 704 -36.12 -10.78 18.06
C MET A 704 -36.92 -10.77 16.78
N LYS A 705 -38.26 -10.92 16.93
CA LYS A 705 -39.23 -10.75 15.84
C LYS A 705 -40.45 -10.01 16.36
N ASN A 706 -40.98 -9.05 15.56
CA ASN A 706 -42.11 -8.22 15.98
C ASN A 706 -41.93 -7.61 17.40
N GLN A 707 -40.73 -7.10 17.69
CA GLN A 707 -40.38 -6.49 18.97
C GLN A 707 -40.44 -7.44 20.18
N LYS A 708 -40.35 -8.73 19.97
CA LYS A 708 -40.34 -9.74 21.02
C LYS A 708 -39.18 -10.72 20.82
N ILE A 709 -38.57 -11.14 21.92
CA ILE A 709 -37.59 -12.22 21.91
C ILE A 709 -38.30 -13.53 21.70
N ILE A 710 -37.88 -14.32 20.71
CA ILE A 710 -38.54 -15.56 20.30
C ILE A 710 -37.85 -16.83 20.83
N ASN A 711 -36.63 -16.75 21.33
CA ASN A 711 -35.84 -17.88 21.88
C ASN A 711 -35.41 -17.67 23.33
N VAL A 712 -36.31 -17.11 24.16
CA VAL A 712 -36.04 -16.82 25.59
C VAL A 712 -35.70 -18.10 26.38
N SER A 713 -36.37 -19.22 26.09
CA SER A 713 -36.21 -20.48 26.82
C SER A 713 -34.96 -21.27 26.38
N GLU A 714 -34.47 -21.04 25.21
CA GLU A 714 -33.32 -21.73 24.61
C GLU A 714 -32.47 -20.70 23.86
N PRO A 715 -31.69 -19.85 24.58
CA PRO A 715 -30.76 -18.89 23.92
C PRO A 715 -29.64 -19.65 23.22
N MET A 716 -29.08 -19.07 22.21
CA MET A 716 -27.90 -19.59 21.51
C MET A 716 -26.65 -19.25 22.35
N GLU A 717 -26.15 -20.21 23.11
CA GLU A 717 -25.01 -20.03 24.02
C GLU A 717 -23.68 -20.03 23.27
N ILE A 718 -22.78 -19.10 23.65
CA ILE A 718 -21.45 -18.95 23.11
C ILE A 718 -20.40 -19.09 24.21
N GLU A 719 -19.56 -20.10 24.12
CA GLU A 719 -18.39 -20.23 24.96
C GLU A 719 -17.20 -19.45 24.39
N GLY A 720 -16.73 -18.45 25.10
CA GLY A 720 -15.60 -17.63 24.72
C GLY A 720 -15.95 -16.14 24.55
N ILE A 721 -14.96 -15.36 24.19
CA ILE A 721 -15.09 -13.91 24.03
C ILE A 721 -15.38 -13.59 22.58
N GLY A 722 -16.46 -12.85 22.32
CA GLY A 722 -16.71 -12.22 21.01
C GLY A 722 -16.70 -10.70 21.14
N PHE A 723 -16.34 -10.02 20.09
CA PHE A 723 -16.19 -8.56 20.09
C PHE A 723 -17.29 -7.83 19.35
N ASP A 724 -18.02 -8.50 18.45
CA ASP A 724 -18.96 -7.83 17.58
C ASP A 724 -20.22 -8.67 17.32
N SER A 725 -21.04 -8.26 16.41
CA SER A 725 -22.38 -8.75 16.11
C SER A 725 -22.37 -10.16 15.47
N PRO A 726 -23.39 -11.00 15.72
CA PRO A 726 -23.61 -12.21 14.96
C PRO A 726 -23.96 -11.86 13.49
N ALA A 727 -23.77 -12.79 12.56
CA ALA A 727 -24.25 -12.66 11.18
C ALA A 727 -25.50 -13.50 10.96
N LEU A 728 -26.46 -12.98 10.21
CA LEU A 728 -27.68 -13.68 9.81
C LEU A 728 -27.67 -13.98 8.33
N LEU A 729 -28.10 -15.18 7.95
CA LEU A 729 -28.26 -15.61 6.56
C LEU A 729 -29.57 -16.42 6.41
N GLN A 730 -30.48 -15.93 5.57
CA GLN A 730 -31.68 -16.66 5.24
C GLN A 730 -31.52 -17.36 3.90
N THR A 731 -31.52 -18.70 3.92
CA THR A 731 -31.35 -19.51 2.70
C THR A 731 -32.06 -20.86 2.85
N GLY A 732 -32.59 -21.40 1.75
CA GLY A 732 -33.27 -22.67 1.76
C GLY A 732 -34.51 -22.75 2.67
N GLY A 733 -35.10 -21.61 3.07
CA GLY A 733 -36.22 -21.53 4.01
C GLY A 733 -35.81 -21.57 5.48
N PHE A 734 -34.55 -21.65 5.79
CA PHE A 734 -33.95 -21.65 7.14
C PHE A 734 -33.25 -20.36 7.47
N LEU A 735 -33.22 -19.98 8.74
CA LEU A 735 -32.42 -18.86 9.25
C LEU A 735 -31.15 -19.42 9.92
N TYR A 736 -29.99 -19.07 9.34
CA TYR A 736 -28.71 -19.38 9.92
C TYR A 736 -28.18 -18.16 10.68
N THR A 737 -27.65 -18.40 11.89
CA THR A 737 -26.97 -17.41 12.71
C THR A 737 -25.54 -17.85 12.93
N ALA A 738 -24.56 -17.05 12.49
CA ALA A 738 -23.14 -17.35 12.67
C ALA A 738 -22.48 -16.38 13.65
N PHE A 739 -21.50 -16.88 14.41
CA PHE A 739 -20.71 -16.09 15.35
C PHE A 739 -19.29 -16.64 15.43
N ILE A 740 -18.31 -15.76 15.60
CA ILE A 740 -16.91 -16.14 15.79
C ILE A 740 -16.37 -15.56 17.09
N THR A 741 -15.67 -16.38 17.87
CA THR A 741 -14.98 -15.92 19.07
C THR A 741 -13.59 -15.40 18.74
N GLN A 742 -13.00 -14.65 19.64
CA GLN A 742 -11.62 -14.16 19.50
C GLN A 742 -10.61 -15.30 19.28
N SER A 743 -10.81 -16.43 19.95
CA SER A 743 -9.94 -17.61 19.84
C SER A 743 -10.16 -18.46 18.58
N GLY A 744 -11.06 -18.03 17.68
CA GLY A 744 -11.27 -18.69 16.39
C GLY A 744 -12.31 -19.83 16.40
N ARG A 745 -13.15 -19.92 17.43
CA ARG A 745 -14.30 -20.83 17.40
C ARG A 745 -15.44 -20.23 16.60
N PHE A 746 -15.82 -20.87 15.50
CA PHE A 746 -16.91 -20.46 14.65
C PHE A 746 -18.16 -21.29 14.94
N TYR A 747 -19.22 -20.63 15.40
CA TYR A 747 -20.52 -21.20 15.72
C TYR A 747 -21.48 -20.98 14.55
N LEU A 748 -22.28 -22.00 14.24
CA LEU A 748 -23.39 -21.92 13.29
C LEU A 748 -24.65 -22.51 13.92
N PHE A 749 -25.68 -21.70 13.99
CA PHE A 749 -26.99 -22.09 14.44
C PHE A 749 -27.97 -22.06 13.28
N LYS A 750 -28.85 -23.08 13.21
CA LYS A 750 -29.95 -23.19 12.26
C LYS A 750 -31.26 -23.07 12.99
N ASP A 751 -32.10 -22.09 12.67
CA ASP A 751 -33.35 -21.77 13.36
C ASP A 751 -33.20 -21.74 14.90
N GLY A 752 -32.07 -21.16 15.38
CA GLY A 752 -31.74 -21.00 16.80
C GLY A 752 -31.13 -22.23 17.47
N LYS A 753 -30.91 -23.35 16.78
CA LYS A 753 -30.25 -24.54 17.32
C LYS A 753 -28.87 -24.71 16.72
N LEU A 754 -27.90 -25.08 17.58
CA LEU A 754 -26.53 -25.37 17.15
C LEU A 754 -26.55 -26.49 16.11
N GLU A 755 -25.94 -26.26 14.97
CA GLU A 755 -25.86 -27.25 13.87
C GLU A 755 -24.86 -28.36 14.24
N ASP A 756 -25.12 -29.57 13.78
CA ASP A 756 -24.24 -30.71 14.07
C ASP A 756 -22.83 -30.48 13.52
N GLY A 757 -21.80 -30.75 14.32
CA GLY A 757 -20.40 -30.55 13.97
C GLY A 757 -19.84 -29.14 14.28
N PHE A 758 -20.66 -28.25 14.86
CA PHE A 758 -20.22 -26.94 15.34
C PHE A 758 -20.15 -26.85 16.87
N PRO A 759 -19.30 -25.94 17.45
CA PRO A 759 -18.42 -25.01 16.77
C PRO A 759 -17.22 -25.69 16.10
N ILE A 760 -16.75 -25.14 15.00
CA ILE A 760 -15.48 -25.52 14.37
C ILE A 760 -14.36 -24.62 14.91
N GLU A 761 -13.17 -25.17 15.04
CA GLU A 761 -11.99 -24.40 15.45
C GLU A 761 -11.16 -23.98 14.26
N THR A 762 -10.71 -22.74 14.27
CA THR A 762 -9.75 -22.19 13.31
C THR A 762 -8.45 -21.85 14.03
N ASN A 763 -7.37 -21.57 13.28
CA ASN A 763 -6.11 -21.13 13.86
C ASN A 763 -6.01 -19.59 13.94
N GLY A 764 -7.06 -18.85 13.56
CA GLY A 764 -7.08 -17.39 13.53
C GLY A 764 -7.47 -16.77 14.87
N VAL A 765 -6.99 -15.56 15.11
CA VAL A 765 -7.46 -14.66 16.17
C VAL A 765 -8.32 -13.57 15.53
N PHE A 766 -9.50 -13.29 16.09
CA PHE A 766 -10.46 -12.40 15.46
C PHE A 766 -10.86 -11.25 16.36
N TYR A 767 -10.82 -10.03 15.83
CA TYR A 767 -11.30 -8.79 16.46
C TYR A 767 -12.43 -8.15 15.66
N THR A 768 -12.85 -8.76 14.56
CA THR A 768 -13.95 -8.29 13.71
C THR A 768 -15.15 -9.24 13.81
N ASN A 769 -16.29 -8.75 13.39
CA ASN A 769 -17.51 -9.55 13.26
C ASN A 769 -17.42 -10.55 12.09
N VAL A 770 -18.35 -11.50 12.10
CA VAL A 770 -18.70 -12.29 10.92
C VAL A 770 -19.67 -11.48 10.08
N VAL A 771 -19.59 -11.61 8.75
CA VAL A 771 -20.55 -11.03 7.81
C VAL A 771 -21.06 -12.12 6.87
N SER A 772 -22.31 -12.03 6.45
CA SER A 772 -22.90 -12.93 5.46
C SER A 772 -22.81 -12.29 4.06
N CYS A 773 -22.40 -13.09 3.06
CA CYS A 773 -22.38 -12.67 1.67
C CYS A 773 -22.76 -13.86 0.76
N GLY A 774 -23.86 -13.72 0.02
CA GLY A 774 -24.42 -14.83 -0.75
C GLY A 774 -24.82 -16.00 0.13
N SER A 775 -24.22 -17.18 -0.08
CA SER A 775 -24.46 -18.40 0.71
C SER A 775 -23.36 -18.74 1.70
N PHE A 776 -22.46 -17.78 1.98
CA PHE A 776 -21.29 -17.98 2.83
C PHE A 776 -21.24 -16.96 3.97
N PHE A 777 -20.42 -17.28 4.98
CA PHE A 777 -20.02 -16.36 6.01
C PHE A 777 -18.54 -16.02 5.87
N PHE A 778 -18.17 -14.77 6.23
CA PHE A 778 -16.81 -14.28 6.11
C PHE A 778 -16.35 -13.64 7.41
N ALA A 779 -15.08 -13.82 7.76
CA ALA A 779 -14.43 -13.16 8.89
C ALA A 779 -13.00 -12.77 8.53
N LEU A 780 -12.46 -11.75 9.22
CA LEU A 780 -11.09 -11.27 9.05
C LEU A 780 -10.30 -11.55 10.33
N SER A 781 -9.20 -12.32 10.22
CA SER A 781 -8.31 -12.61 11.35
C SER A 781 -7.33 -11.45 11.62
N GLU A 782 -6.72 -11.44 12.81
CA GLU A 782 -5.64 -10.50 13.19
C GLU A 782 -4.46 -10.57 12.22
N ASP A 783 -4.17 -11.75 11.70
CA ASP A 783 -3.10 -11.96 10.72
C ASP A 783 -3.47 -11.52 9.29
N ALA A 784 -4.59 -10.84 9.13
CA ALA A 784 -5.12 -10.37 7.86
C ALA A 784 -5.49 -11.49 6.85
N ASP A 785 -5.92 -12.63 7.34
CA ASP A 785 -6.53 -13.69 6.53
C ASP A 785 -8.05 -13.50 6.48
N VAL A 786 -8.61 -13.50 5.28
CA VAL A 786 -10.06 -13.49 5.05
C VAL A 786 -10.54 -14.93 4.98
N TYR A 787 -11.33 -15.32 5.96
CA TYR A 787 -11.94 -16.63 6.04
C TYR A 787 -13.30 -16.63 5.37
N ARG A 788 -13.60 -17.65 4.57
CA ARG A 788 -14.91 -17.93 4.01
C ARG A 788 -15.40 -19.27 4.53
N PHE A 789 -16.50 -19.28 5.28
CA PHE A 789 -17.12 -20.46 5.87
C PHE A 789 -18.36 -20.88 5.08
N ALA A 790 -18.46 -22.16 4.74
CA ALA A 790 -19.66 -22.76 4.17
C ALA A 790 -20.58 -23.31 5.28
N LEU A 791 -21.84 -23.60 4.93
CA LEU A 791 -22.83 -24.13 5.90
C LEU A 791 -22.52 -25.56 6.38
N ASP A 792 -21.68 -26.31 5.68
CA ASP A 792 -21.23 -27.65 6.05
C ASP A 792 -19.98 -27.65 6.98
N GLY A 793 -19.51 -26.47 7.41
CA GLY A 793 -18.35 -26.32 8.28
C GLY A 793 -17.00 -26.27 7.54
N THR A 794 -16.98 -26.49 6.24
CA THR A 794 -15.74 -26.29 5.46
C THR A 794 -15.41 -24.81 5.35
N PHE A 795 -14.12 -24.46 5.40
CA PHE A 795 -13.68 -23.07 5.21
C PHE A 795 -12.44 -22.99 4.33
N THR A 796 -12.29 -21.86 3.69
CA THR A 796 -11.14 -21.49 2.89
C THR A 796 -10.64 -20.10 3.30
N THR A 797 -9.35 -19.85 3.13
CA THR A 797 -8.74 -18.58 3.51
C THR A 797 -8.01 -17.95 2.35
N VAL A 798 -7.98 -16.62 2.35
CA VAL A 798 -7.13 -15.83 1.46
C VAL A 798 -6.44 -14.72 2.26
N LYS A 799 -5.14 -14.55 2.05
CA LYS A 799 -4.37 -13.49 2.70
C LYS A 799 -4.65 -12.13 2.04
N ILE A 800 -4.89 -11.10 2.85
CA ILE A 800 -4.90 -9.73 2.31
C ILE A 800 -3.49 -9.37 1.82
N PRO A 801 -3.34 -9.00 0.54
CA PRO A 801 -2.06 -8.69 -0.03
C PRO A 801 -1.32 -7.56 0.71
N GLY A 802 -0.08 -7.84 1.21
CA GLY A 802 0.78 -6.88 1.88
C GLY A 802 0.39 -6.47 3.30
N ALA A 803 -0.68 -7.03 3.84
CA ALA A 803 -1.07 -6.76 5.21
C ALA A 803 -0.24 -7.63 6.18
N SER A 804 0.27 -7.00 7.23
CA SER A 804 0.97 -7.69 8.33
C SER A 804 0.06 -7.92 9.54
N SER A 805 -0.97 -7.09 9.70
CA SER A 805 -1.94 -7.15 10.79
C SER A 805 -3.28 -6.56 10.36
N ALA A 806 -4.36 -7.08 10.90
CA ALA A 806 -5.71 -6.53 10.79
C ALA A 806 -6.38 -6.40 12.16
N ARG A 807 -5.61 -6.06 13.21
CA ARG A 807 -6.15 -5.88 14.56
C ARG A 807 -7.15 -4.73 14.64
N GLN A 808 -6.95 -3.67 13.84
CA GLN A 808 -7.90 -2.58 13.65
C GLN A 808 -8.64 -2.70 12.30
N GLY A 809 -8.56 -3.86 11.68
CA GLY A 809 -9.19 -4.15 10.40
C GLY A 809 -10.72 -4.01 10.46
N LYS A 810 -11.31 -3.88 9.28
CA LYS A 810 -12.77 -3.81 9.10
C LYS A 810 -13.18 -4.80 8.01
N ILE A 811 -14.34 -5.40 8.22
CA ILE A 811 -14.99 -6.26 7.25
C ILE A 811 -16.45 -5.86 7.12
N ALA A 812 -16.95 -5.78 5.90
CA ALA A 812 -18.35 -5.50 5.62
C ALA A 812 -18.82 -6.23 4.37
N SER A 813 -20.05 -6.71 4.37
CA SER A 813 -20.72 -7.18 3.16
C SER A 813 -21.57 -6.04 2.61
N VAL A 814 -21.37 -5.70 1.34
CA VAL A 814 -22.13 -4.64 0.67
C VAL A 814 -22.76 -5.23 -0.59
N ARG A 815 -24.06 -4.97 -0.73
CA ARG A 815 -24.81 -5.30 -1.94
C ARG A 815 -24.70 -4.15 -2.93
N SER A 816 -24.37 -4.48 -4.18
CA SER A 816 -24.26 -3.52 -5.26
C SER A 816 -25.03 -3.98 -6.50
N ALA A 817 -25.11 -3.12 -7.52
CA ALA A 817 -25.70 -3.49 -8.81
C ALA A 817 -24.93 -4.63 -9.50
N SER A 818 -23.64 -4.75 -9.26
CA SER A 818 -22.76 -5.80 -9.78
C SER A 818 -22.81 -7.12 -8.98
N GLY A 819 -23.49 -7.16 -7.84
CA GLY A 819 -23.64 -8.32 -6.95
C GLY A 819 -23.19 -8.06 -5.52
N ASP A 820 -23.30 -9.08 -4.69
CA ASP A 820 -22.86 -9.04 -3.29
C ASP A 820 -21.37 -9.32 -3.20
N ALA A 821 -20.64 -8.49 -2.49
CA ALA A 821 -19.20 -8.63 -2.25
C ALA A 821 -18.83 -8.30 -0.80
N VAL A 822 -17.67 -8.81 -0.38
CA VAL A 822 -17.09 -8.54 0.94
C VAL A 822 -15.94 -7.55 0.78
N TYR A 823 -16.00 -6.46 1.51
CA TYR A 823 -14.98 -5.43 1.52
C TYR A 823 -14.21 -5.48 2.83
N VAL A 824 -12.91 -5.51 2.73
CA VAL A 824 -12.01 -5.63 3.89
C VAL A 824 -10.87 -4.64 3.80
N CYS A 825 -10.49 -4.08 4.93
CA CYS A 825 -9.22 -3.40 5.09
C CYS A 825 -8.49 -3.95 6.32
N ALA A 826 -7.19 -4.11 6.20
CA ALA A 826 -6.31 -4.39 7.32
C ALA A 826 -5.92 -3.05 8.02
N ASP A 827 -4.79 -3.03 8.73
CA ASP A 827 -4.34 -1.83 9.43
C ASP A 827 -3.78 -0.76 8.48
N GLU A 828 -3.55 -1.12 7.20
CA GLU A 828 -3.07 -0.21 6.17
C GLU A 828 -4.20 0.59 5.49
N ASN A 829 -3.82 1.62 4.72
CA ASN A 829 -4.75 2.47 3.97
C ASN A 829 -5.11 1.88 2.60
N VAL A 830 -5.49 0.60 2.57
CA VAL A 830 -5.87 -0.12 1.35
C VAL A 830 -7.13 -0.93 1.59
N LEU A 831 -8.13 -0.69 0.75
CA LEU A 831 -9.40 -1.42 0.75
C LEU A 831 -9.38 -2.48 -0.34
N TYR A 832 -9.74 -3.70 0.02
CA TYR A 832 -9.92 -4.84 -0.86
C TYR A 832 -11.39 -5.21 -0.99
N GLY A 833 -11.81 -5.61 -2.17
CA GLY A 833 -13.12 -6.22 -2.41
C GLY A 833 -12.94 -7.66 -2.85
N PHE A 834 -13.67 -8.60 -2.24
CA PHE A 834 -13.65 -10.02 -2.58
C PHE A 834 -15.04 -10.48 -3.00
N MET A 835 -15.11 -11.21 -4.11
CA MET A 835 -16.31 -11.95 -4.51
C MET A 835 -16.54 -13.13 -3.57
N GLN A 836 -17.71 -13.77 -3.65
CA GLN A 836 -18.00 -14.99 -2.89
C GLN A 836 -17.01 -16.14 -3.17
N SER A 837 -16.34 -16.14 -4.31
CA SER A 837 -15.26 -17.08 -4.68
C SER A 837 -13.92 -16.80 -3.98
N LEU A 838 -13.78 -15.71 -3.24
CA LEU A 838 -12.53 -15.15 -2.73
C LEU A 838 -11.60 -14.56 -3.81
N GLU A 839 -12.10 -14.41 -5.04
CA GLU A 839 -11.42 -13.63 -6.08
C GLU A 839 -11.63 -12.14 -5.83
N LEU A 840 -10.66 -11.32 -6.23
CA LEU A 840 -10.79 -9.87 -6.11
C LEU A 840 -11.91 -9.36 -7.02
N VAL A 841 -12.72 -8.45 -6.47
CA VAL A 841 -13.66 -7.67 -7.27
C VAL A 841 -12.86 -6.86 -8.29
N PRO A 842 -13.26 -6.83 -9.57
CA PRO A 842 -12.60 -6.00 -10.56
C PRO A 842 -12.42 -4.56 -10.07
N GLY A 843 -11.24 -3.99 -10.29
CA GLY A 843 -10.92 -2.66 -9.85
C GLY A 843 -10.35 -2.52 -8.43
N PHE A 844 -10.38 -3.54 -7.59
CA PHE A 844 -9.71 -3.54 -6.29
C PHE A 844 -8.31 -4.16 -6.37
N PRO A 845 -7.37 -3.76 -5.46
CA PRO A 845 -7.56 -2.86 -4.31
C PRO A 845 -7.59 -1.38 -4.67
N VAL A 846 -8.13 -0.55 -3.75
CA VAL A 846 -8.12 0.91 -3.82
C VAL A 846 -7.54 1.53 -2.57
N ALA A 847 -7.02 2.76 -2.69
CA ALA A 847 -6.60 3.53 -1.52
C ALA A 847 -7.83 3.94 -0.68
N GLY A 848 -7.79 3.60 0.61
CA GLY A 848 -8.87 3.89 1.54
C GLY A 848 -8.94 2.88 2.68
N ARG A 849 -9.73 3.20 3.70
CA ARG A 849 -9.95 2.35 4.87
C ARG A 849 -11.39 2.45 5.38
N GLY A 850 -11.81 1.44 6.11
CA GLY A 850 -13.14 1.39 6.71
C GLY A 850 -14.17 0.70 5.82
N VAL A 851 -15.44 0.90 6.14
CA VAL A 851 -16.56 0.34 5.37
C VAL A 851 -16.87 1.27 4.21
N PRO A 852 -16.82 0.81 2.94
CA PRO A 852 -17.12 1.65 1.81
C PRO A 852 -18.63 1.85 1.61
N VAL A 853 -18.98 2.90 0.89
CA VAL A 853 -20.28 3.03 0.22
C VAL A 853 -20.09 2.70 -1.25
N ILE A 854 -20.89 1.78 -1.77
CA ILE A 854 -20.91 1.41 -3.19
C ILE A 854 -22.20 1.95 -3.78
N ALA A 855 -22.09 2.92 -4.67
CA ALA A 855 -23.21 3.62 -5.28
C ALA A 855 -22.83 4.31 -6.58
N ASP A 856 -23.79 4.53 -7.48
CA ASP A 856 -23.63 5.36 -8.68
C ASP A 856 -23.51 6.85 -8.27
N VAL A 857 -22.29 7.37 -8.31
CA VAL A 857 -21.97 8.75 -7.91
C VAL A 857 -22.13 9.74 -9.05
N ASN A 858 -21.82 9.31 -10.27
CA ASN A 858 -21.71 10.18 -11.44
C ASN A 858 -22.94 10.10 -12.38
N GLY A 859 -23.90 9.21 -12.11
CA GLY A 859 -25.14 9.05 -12.87
C GLY A 859 -25.01 8.18 -14.14
N ASP A 860 -23.89 7.43 -14.28
CA ASP A 860 -23.63 6.59 -15.46
C ASP A 860 -24.23 5.16 -15.34
N LYS A 861 -24.90 4.89 -14.23
CA LYS A 861 -25.53 3.61 -13.86
C LYS A 861 -24.53 2.49 -13.55
N LYS A 862 -23.31 2.84 -13.22
CA LYS A 862 -22.32 1.94 -12.66
C LYS A 862 -22.04 2.34 -11.22
N ASP A 863 -21.61 1.38 -10.45
CA ASP A 863 -21.25 1.65 -9.05
C ASP A 863 -19.84 2.22 -8.94
N GLU A 864 -19.67 3.23 -8.12
CA GLU A 864 -18.39 3.72 -7.62
C GLU A 864 -18.20 3.33 -6.15
N CYS A 865 -16.93 3.28 -5.74
CA CYS A 865 -16.55 3.01 -4.36
C CYS A 865 -16.19 4.31 -3.63
N ILE A 866 -17.04 4.76 -2.69
CA ILE A 866 -16.77 5.90 -1.83
C ILE A 866 -16.15 5.36 -0.54
N VAL A 867 -14.97 5.86 -0.17
CA VAL A 867 -14.22 5.37 1.00
C VAL A 867 -13.42 6.49 1.67
N LEU A 868 -13.23 6.34 2.97
CA LEU A 868 -12.35 7.19 3.79
C LEU A 868 -10.89 6.84 3.57
N SER A 869 -10.00 7.77 3.90
CA SER A 869 -8.55 7.57 3.87
C SER A 869 -7.88 8.18 5.11
N PHE A 870 -6.66 7.72 5.44
CA PHE A 870 -5.86 8.22 6.56
C PHE A 870 -5.58 9.73 6.49
N ASP A 871 -5.54 10.30 5.30
CA ASP A 871 -5.28 11.73 5.06
C ASP A 871 -6.50 12.62 5.32
N LYS A 872 -7.53 12.09 5.98
CA LYS A 872 -8.78 12.76 6.30
C LYS A 872 -9.53 13.26 5.07
N ASN A 873 -9.57 12.45 4.04
CA ASN A 873 -10.33 12.72 2.84
C ASN A 873 -11.25 11.57 2.48
N LEU A 874 -12.33 11.90 1.81
CA LEU A 874 -13.29 11.00 1.20
C LEU A 874 -12.95 10.84 -0.28
N TYR A 875 -12.68 9.65 -0.72
CA TYR A 875 -12.45 9.30 -2.13
C TYR A 875 -13.65 8.64 -2.74
N ALA A 876 -13.84 8.82 -4.03
CA ALA A 876 -14.72 7.98 -4.83
C ALA A 876 -13.93 7.40 -6.01
N TRP A 877 -13.94 6.10 -6.14
CA TRP A 877 -13.22 5.35 -7.17
C TRP A 877 -14.20 4.74 -8.16
N ASP A 878 -13.97 5.00 -9.44
CA ASP A 878 -14.72 4.35 -10.53
C ASP A 878 -14.34 2.85 -10.56
N ILE A 879 -15.31 1.98 -10.39
CA ILE A 879 -15.17 0.51 -10.37
C ILE A 879 -15.66 -0.02 -11.73
N ARG A 880 -14.78 -0.20 -12.71
CA ARG A 880 -15.13 -0.69 -14.05
C ARG A 880 -14.80 -2.15 -14.24
#